data_62caf13cccb58c14de0f03ba8b585723
#
_entry.id   62caf13cccb58c14de0f03ba8b585723
#
_cell.length_a   1.000
_cell.length_b   1.000
_cell.length_c   1.000
_cell.angle_alpha   90.00
_cell.angle_beta   90.00
_cell.angle_gamma   90.00
#
_symmetry.space_group_name_H-M   'P 1'
#
loop_
_entity.id
_entity.type
_entity.pdbx_description
1 polymer ?
#
loop_
_entity_poly.entity_id
_entity_poly.type
_entity_poly.pdbx_seq_one_letter_code
_entity_poly.pdbx_strand_id
1 'polypeptide(L)'
;MTKIFGFLASSSEKRPWLVVGCVALITVFLVSGIGMLKTELSQESMLPKGYESVKAIHTVQDEFGGLSYENVLVVADKVNSPAIAEALIGLSPESLKSAGVKSGQVLKVETYLDGLKKMAEAQGLTLPKGFMLGGAVQQYLATPYAQAQILGKSLSKDNKSTLVKLQLDQGMTEKEQIQLAKNLEKYFTAEFKAKGAKVYLSGMASMQKDAREMMARQTGILFLIAILFIMLILYVTFRRISDVFLQMFVIVVGIFWIIGLMGWVGITYSTMSVAIMPLMLGINIAYVIHILSRYYEEREAGGDVFFSATTSVKTVGVAVFLAAITTVFGFASFTVTDIGPLRDFGIVCMIGIAFSFLLALTLLPAVVVIRDRRKKAEKLESHLEKMRKRRRDSRYGALVDKGLVNASLTAYRHHWIVIICVLVLIGFGVFSIFNLQTGADVRAMMGGNSPSVKASDMIAKYFGAQDADVLLVKGDVLKPASLKAMLKLEDQVVSDSRNKPGAKGAFTREGNISIADIVANANGGSIPDSADAVKGIIAELGKQMDVGSMVSKDGDYSIIIIRSGTPKTQAETNTKAIILRDAASKMEAQDNLEAKATGFSVLIADLMGNIVPTQLETSGLALVLCLLILIIVFKSFFYGLITLVVIVCGMAAEMVFLYAMGWSLDIMTVLVASLVIGAGIDFGIHVTHRFREQRNDHGMSLEESVRTTVLHVGRALIAGGLTTAGVFGILGISSMVPLRHFGWTTAVGLLAALFGALFVLPSMLVVLSKRLDRRAAAGSGDTPAERTVPDAASP
;
A
#
# COMPACT_ATOMS: atom_id res chain seq x y z
N MET A 1 31.69 15.70 11.97
CA MET A 1 30.23 15.75 12.21
C MET A 1 29.87 16.74 13.32
N THR A 2 30.43 16.65 14.54
CA THR A 2 30.14 17.57 15.66
C THR A 2 30.34 19.06 15.33
N LYS A 3 31.32 19.40 14.48
CA LYS A 3 31.55 20.79 14.01
C LYS A 3 30.41 21.29 13.09
N ILE A 4 29.91 20.45 12.21
CA ILE A 4 28.80 20.78 11.29
C ILE A 4 27.51 20.98 12.08
N PHE A 5 27.17 20.05 12.98
CA PHE A 5 25.99 20.19 13.85
C PHE A 5 26.11 21.38 14.80
N GLY A 6 27.33 21.67 15.29
CA GLY A 6 27.62 22.86 16.06
C GLY A 6 27.39 24.16 15.28
N PHE A 7 27.74 24.18 13.99
CA PHE A 7 27.51 25.35 13.13
C PHE A 7 26.00 25.53 12.84
N LEU A 8 25.29 24.44 12.49
CA LEU A 8 23.85 24.48 12.25
C LEU A 8 23.09 24.95 13.51
N ALA A 9 23.42 24.40 14.66
CA ALA A 9 22.83 24.78 15.93
C ALA A 9 23.09 26.25 16.25
N SER A 10 24.35 26.70 16.21
CA SER A 10 24.70 28.07 16.53
C SER A 10 24.07 29.09 15.56
N SER A 11 23.91 28.72 14.29
CA SER A 11 23.23 29.56 13.31
C SER A 11 21.73 29.67 13.60
N SER A 12 21.09 28.55 13.94
CA SER A 12 19.66 28.51 14.27
C SER A 12 19.32 29.27 15.54
N GLU A 13 20.24 29.35 16.48
CA GLU A 13 20.03 30.01 17.77
C GLU A 13 20.35 31.51 17.76
N LYS A 14 21.39 31.89 17.02
CA LYS A 14 21.78 33.31 16.89
C LYS A 14 20.75 34.10 16.09
N ARG A 15 20.13 33.47 15.09
CA ARG A 15 19.15 34.10 14.20
C ARG A 15 17.88 33.26 14.06
N PRO A 16 17.16 32.96 15.15
CA PRO A 16 16.05 32.00 15.13
C PRO A 16 14.89 32.47 14.22
N TRP A 17 14.62 33.77 14.14
CA TRP A 17 13.60 34.32 13.25
C TRP A 17 13.94 34.17 11.77
N LEU A 18 15.24 34.22 11.42
CA LEU A 18 15.68 33.97 10.05
C LEU A 18 15.42 32.51 9.66
N VAL A 19 15.73 31.56 10.55
CA VAL A 19 15.44 30.13 10.29
C VAL A 19 13.95 29.89 10.13
N VAL A 20 13.12 30.45 11.02
CA VAL A 20 11.66 30.31 10.91
C VAL A 20 11.16 30.97 9.61
N GLY A 21 11.68 32.11 9.22
CA GLY A 21 11.35 32.79 7.96
C GLY A 21 11.73 31.95 6.73
N CYS A 22 12.95 31.38 6.69
CA CYS A 22 13.38 30.49 5.61
C CYS A 22 12.49 29.22 5.54
N VAL A 23 12.22 28.60 6.68
CA VAL A 23 11.33 27.42 6.73
C VAL A 23 9.93 27.78 6.25
N ALA A 24 9.39 28.93 6.64
CA ALA A 24 8.07 29.39 6.17
C ALA A 24 8.05 29.61 4.65
N LEU A 25 9.07 30.23 4.07
CA LEU A 25 9.18 30.42 2.61
C LEU A 25 9.25 29.08 1.88
N ILE A 26 10.11 28.14 2.34
CA ILE A 26 10.20 26.80 1.76
C ILE A 26 8.87 26.06 1.90
N THR A 27 8.18 26.23 3.03
CA THR A 27 6.88 25.59 3.26
C THR A 27 5.84 26.12 2.26
N VAL A 28 5.74 27.43 2.05
CA VAL A 28 4.83 28.03 1.06
C VAL A 28 5.14 27.52 -0.35
N PHE A 29 6.42 27.47 -0.71
CA PHE A 29 6.84 26.95 -2.01
C PHE A 29 6.46 25.47 -2.17
N LEU A 30 6.82 24.61 -1.23
CA LEU A 30 6.53 23.18 -1.35
C LEU A 30 5.02 22.89 -1.28
N VAL A 31 4.27 23.56 -0.40
CA VAL A 31 2.81 23.38 -0.29
C VAL A 31 2.08 23.70 -1.60
N SER A 32 2.59 24.63 -2.42
CA SER A 32 2.01 24.90 -3.74
C SER A 32 2.01 23.67 -4.67
N GLY A 33 2.96 22.74 -4.48
CA GLY A 33 3.00 21.48 -5.21
C GLY A 33 1.86 20.51 -4.89
N ILE A 34 1.17 20.67 -3.74
CA ILE A 34 0.03 19.79 -3.40
C ILE A 34 -1.08 19.87 -4.46
N GLY A 35 -1.28 21.06 -5.06
CA GLY A 35 -2.23 21.23 -6.15
C GLY A 35 -1.87 20.49 -7.45
N MET A 36 -0.61 20.10 -7.60
CA MET A 36 -0.09 19.36 -8.77
C MET A 36 -0.06 17.84 -8.56
N LEU A 37 -0.41 17.38 -7.34
CA LEU A 37 -0.34 15.97 -6.98
C LEU A 37 -1.34 15.15 -7.82
N LYS A 38 -0.82 14.19 -8.57
CA LYS A 38 -1.60 13.24 -9.34
C LYS A 38 -1.86 12.00 -8.48
N THR A 39 -3.05 11.42 -8.63
CA THR A 39 -3.41 10.15 -8.00
C THR A 39 -3.30 9.05 -9.05
N GLU A 40 -2.88 7.87 -8.68
CA GLU A 40 -2.85 6.71 -9.55
C GLU A 40 -3.26 5.46 -8.76
N LEU A 41 -4.42 4.88 -9.13
CA LEU A 41 -5.03 3.76 -8.46
C LEU A 41 -5.15 2.54 -9.38
N SER A 42 -4.64 2.62 -10.62
CA SER A 42 -4.71 1.52 -11.57
C SER A 42 -3.84 0.34 -11.13
N GLN A 43 -4.32 -0.88 -11.34
CA GLN A 43 -3.55 -2.10 -11.05
C GLN A 43 -2.37 -2.26 -12.02
N GLU A 44 -2.52 -1.77 -13.23
CA GLU A 44 -1.49 -1.78 -14.27
C GLU A 44 -0.25 -0.99 -13.83
N SER A 45 -0.43 0.12 -13.12
CA SER A 45 0.68 0.92 -12.60
C SER A 45 1.52 0.20 -11.54
N MET A 46 0.99 -0.86 -10.95
CA MET A 46 1.70 -1.67 -9.96
C MET A 46 2.64 -2.69 -10.59
N LEU A 47 2.53 -2.94 -11.90
CA LEU A 47 3.36 -3.88 -12.63
C LEU A 47 4.43 -3.17 -13.46
N PRO A 48 5.60 -3.78 -13.64
CA PRO A 48 6.61 -3.27 -14.57
C PRO A 48 6.06 -3.23 -15.99
N LYS A 49 6.30 -2.13 -16.71
CA LYS A 49 5.88 -1.96 -18.11
C LYS A 49 6.45 -3.02 -19.08
N GLY A 50 7.47 -3.74 -18.65
CA GLY A 50 8.12 -4.81 -19.43
C GLY A 50 7.34 -6.13 -19.49
N TYR A 51 6.35 -6.33 -18.61
CA TYR A 51 5.58 -7.57 -18.54
C TYR A 51 4.74 -7.79 -19.80
N GLU A 52 4.68 -9.04 -20.29
CA GLU A 52 3.88 -9.39 -21.46
C GLU A 52 2.40 -9.09 -21.28
N SER A 53 1.87 -9.37 -20.10
CA SER A 53 0.47 -9.08 -19.76
C SER A 53 0.17 -7.57 -19.79
N VAL A 54 1.12 -6.73 -19.36
CA VAL A 54 0.99 -5.26 -19.39
C VAL A 54 1.10 -4.74 -20.83
N LYS A 55 2.05 -5.26 -21.61
CA LYS A 55 2.16 -4.91 -23.05
C LYS A 55 0.89 -5.32 -23.82
N ALA A 56 0.37 -6.53 -23.55
CA ALA A 56 -0.83 -7.01 -24.19
C ALA A 56 -2.07 -6.14 -23.85
N ILE A 57 -2.25 -5.74 -22.59
CA ILE A 57 -3.38 -4.86 -22.23
C ILE A 57 -3.26 -3.49 -22.89
N HIS A 58 -2.06 -2.91 -22.99
CA HIS A 58 -1.86 -1.66 -23.73
C HIS A 58 -2.17 -1.81 -25.21
N THR A 59 -1.76 -2.92 -25.86
CA THR A 59 -2.12 -3.19 -27.25
C THR A 59 -3.64 -3.33 -27.42
N VAL A 60 -4.32 -4.00 -26.48
CA VAL A 60 -5.79 -4.07 -26.46
C VAL A 60 -6.42 -2.67 -26.32
N GLN A 61 -5.82 -1.80 -25.52
CA GLN A 61 -6.27 -0.42 -25.36
C GLN A 61 -6.08 0.39 -26.64
N ASP A 62 -4.93 0.29 -27.26
CA ASP A 62 -4.55 1.08 -28.44
C ASP A 62 -5.35 0.65 -29.70
N GLU A 63 -5.48 -0.66 -29.91
CA GLU A 63 -6.11 -1.22 -31.13
C GLU A 63 -7.63 -1.28 -31.08
N PHE A 64 -8.20 -1.54 -29.88
CA PHE A 64 -9.63 -1.79 -29.71
C PHE A 64 -10.38 -0.69 -28.96
N GLY A 65 -9.69 0.38 -28.60
CA GLY A 65 -10.24 1.47 -27.79
C GLY A 65 -10.59 1.03 -26.36
N GLY A 66 -10.13 -0.17 -25.97
CA GLY A 66 -10.29 -0.82 -24.69
C GLY A 66 -11.73 -1.23 -24.33
N LEU A 67 -11.82 -2.05 -23.29
CA LEU A 67 -13.08 -2.64 -22.82
C LEU A 67 -13.52 -1.98 -21.50
N SER A 68 -13.46 -0.64 -21.43
CA SER A 68 -13.91 0.07 -20.23
C SER A 68 -15.41 0.25 -20.23
N TYR A 69 -16.08 -0.56 -19.42
CA TYR A 69 -17.51 -0.47 -19.23
C TYR A 69 -17.86 -0.01 -17.82
N GLU A 70 -18.85 0.88 -17.73
CA GLU A 70 -19.56 1.16 -16.49
C GLU A 70 -20.90 0.45 -16.53
N ASN A 71 -21.15 -0.42 -15.58
CA ASN A 71 -22.36 -1.21 -15.47
C ASN A 71 -23.32 -0.54 -14.48
N VAL A 72 -24.54 -0.28 -14.93
CA VAL A 72 -25.61 0.26 -14.09
C VAL A 72 -26.67 -0.82 -13.90
N LEU A 73 -26.74 -1.36 -12.69
CA LEU A 73 -27.75 -2.33 -12.29
C LEU A 73 -28.99 -1.59 -11.81
N VAL A 74 -30.11 -1.79 -12.47
CA VAL A 74 -31.41 -1.28 -12.07
C VAL A 74 -32.23 -2.42 -11.46
N VAL A 75 -32.68 -2.28 -10.22
CA VAL A 75 -33.44 -3.29 -9.47
C VAL A 75 -34.79 -2.71 -9.09
N ALA A 76 -35.87 -3.39 -9.47
CA ALA A 76 -37.25 -3.02 -9.13
C ALA A 76 -38.12 -4.28 -9.02
N ASP A 77 -39.35 -4.15 -8.59
CA ASP A 77 -40.31 -5.26 -8.55
C ASP A 77 -40.57 -5.83 -9.99
N LYS A 78 -40.64 -4.94 -11.00
CA LYS A 78 -40.72 -5.28 -12.42
C LYS A 78 -39.95 -4.25 -13.24
N VAL A 79 -38.76 -4.61 -13.73
CA VAL A 79 -37.90 -3.71 -14.53
C VAL A 79 -38.39 -3.62 -16.00
N ASN A 80 -39.28 -4.51 -16.43
CA ASN A 80 -39.98 -4.45 -17.70
C ASN A 80 -41.29 -3.66 -17.65
N SER A 81 -41.54 -2.90 -16.55
CA SER A 81 -42.65 -1.99 -16.45
C SER A 81 -42.56 -0.85 -17.49
N PRO A 82 -43.71 -0.34 -18.01
CA PRO A 82 -43.70 0.73 -19.03
C PRO A 82 -42.86 1.93 -18.65
N ALA A 83 -42.94 2.38 -17.39
CA ALA A 83 -42.22 3.55 -16.91
C ALA A 83 -40.66 3.35 -16.90
N ILE A 84 -40.20 2.16 -16.53
CA ILE A 84 -38.77 1.83 -16.57
C ILE A 84 -38.32 1.59 -18.02
N ALA A 85 -39.11 0.89 -18.83
CA ALA A 85 -38.84 0.65 -20.25
C ALA A 85 -38.69 1.98 -21.02
N GLU A 86 -39.57 2.93 -20.79
CA GLU A 86 -39.51 4.27 -21.40
C GLU A 86 -38.24 5.02 -21.03
N ALA A 87 -37.84 4.95 -19.74
CA ALA A 87 -36.58 5.55 -19.30
C ALA A 87 -35.37 4.88 -19.97
N LEU A 88 -35.35 3.54 -20.08
CA LEU A 88 -34.26 2.80 -20.73
C LEU A 88 -34.16 3.08 -22.23
N ILE A 89 -35.28 3.19 -22.92
CA ILE A 89 -35.32 3.54 -24.36
C ILE A 89 -34.80 4.97 -24.59
N GLY A 90 -35.10 5.88 -23.68
CA GLY A 90 -34.62 7.28 -23.72
C GLY A 90 -33.13 7.47 -23.43
N LEU A 91 -32.44 6.40 -22.97
CA LEU A 91 -30.99 6.50 -22.69
C LEU A 91 -30.21 6.54 -24.02
N SER A 92 -29.34 7.53 -24.10
CA SER A 92 -28.35 7.73 -25.15
C SER A 92 -27.19 8.54 -24.63
N PRO A 93 -26.02 8.55 -25.29
CA PRO A 93 -24.92 9.47 -24.88
C PRO A 93 -25.35 10.93 -24.83
N GLU A 94 -26.29 11.36 -25.72
CA GLU A 94 -26.86 12.69 -25.74
C GLU A 94 -27.72 12.99 -24.50
N SER A 95 -28.56 12.03 -24.08
CA SER A 95 -29.39 12.23 -22.88
C SER A 95 -28.59 12.42 -21.62
N LEU A 96 -27.40 11.79 -21.53
CA LEU A 96 -26.48 11.89 -20.41
C LEU A 96 -25.78 13.26 -20.33
N LYS A 97 -25.76 14.07 -21.39
CA LYS A 97 -25.25 15.45 -21.36
C LYS A 97 -25.99 16.31 -20.33
N SER A 98 -27.29 16.07 -20.15
CA SER A 98 -28.10 16.75 -19.13
C SER A 98 -27.63 16.47 -17.70
N ALA A 99 -26.93 15.35 -17.49
CA ALA A 99 -26.33 14.94 -16.24
C ALA A 99 -24.91 15.55 -16.00
N GLY A 100 -24.42 16.39 -16.92
CA GLY A 100 -23.06 16.92 -16.87
C GLY A 100 -21.99 15.95 -17.41
N VAL A 101 -22.40 14.94 -18.17
CA VAL A 101 -21.48 14.06 -18.92
C VAL A 101 -21.02 14.80 -20.16
N LYS A 102 -19.72 14.97 -20.35
CA LYS A 102 -19.16 15.65 -21.51
C LYS A 102 -19.33 14.78 -22.78
N SER A 103 -19.45 15.44 -23.93
CA SER A 103 -19.49 14.73 -25.22
C SER A 103 -18.24 13.88 -25.41
N GLY A 104 -18.41 12.63 -25.82
CA GLY A 104 -17.31 11.67 -26.04
C GLY A 104 -16.90 10.86 -24.79
N GLN A 105 -17.30 11.21 -23.57
CA GLN A 105 -16.97 10.42 -22.37
C GLN A 105 -17.72 9.07 -22.31
N VAL A 106 -18.95 9.04 -22.79
CA VAL A 106 -19.74 7.82 -22.98
C VAL A 106 -19.91 7.63 -24.48
N LEU A 107 -19.33 6.56 -25.01
CA LEU A 107 -19.34 6.25 -26.44
C LEU A 107 -20.63 5.56 -26.85
N LYS A 108 -21.12 4.66 -25.98
CA LYS A 108 -22.29 3.84 -26.27
C LYS A 108 -23.07 3.52 -25.00
N VAL A 109 -24.37 3.44 -25.12
CA VAL A 109 -25.27 2.97 -24.06
C VAL A 109 -25.96 1.71 -24.59
N GLU A 110 -25.87 0.62 -23.82
CA GLU A 110 -26.47 -0.65 -24.16
C GLU A 110 -27.51 -1.05 -23.10
N THR A 111 -28.71 -1.37 -23.59
CA THR A 111 -29.82 -1.85 -22.79
C THR A 111 -30.43 -3.12 -23.37
N TYR A 112 -31.21 -3.84 -22.58
CA TYR A 112 -31.94 -5.01 -23.11
C TYR A 112 -33.00 -4.65 -24.17
N LEU A 113 -33.31 -3.36 -24.36
CA LEU A 113 -34.31 -2.86 -25.30
C LEU A 113 -33.72 -2.39 -26.64
N ASP A 114 -32.39 -2.43 -26.81
CA ASP A 114 -31.75 -1.95 -28.04
C ASP A 114 -32.21 -2.74 -29.30
N GLY A 115 -32.41 -4.05 -29.13
CA GLY A 115 -32.96 -4.85 -30.23
C GLY A 115 -34.37 -4.44 -30.62
N LEU A 116 -35.22 -4.12 -29.65
CA LEU A 116 -36.58 -3.60 -29.91
C LEU A 116 -36.52 -2.24 -30.62
N LYS A 117 -35.62 -1.37 -30.20
CA LYS A 117 -35.41 -0.04 -30.81
C LYS A 117 -34.96 -0.16 -32.25
N LYS A 118 -33.98 -1.01 -32.55
CA LYS A 118 -33.49 -1.28 -33.90
C LYS A 118 -34.56 -1.90 -34.79
N MET A 119 -35.37 -2.83 -34.27
CA MET A 119 -36.49 -3.43 -35.01
C MET A 119 -37.54 -2.39 -35.41
N ALA A 120 -37.88 -1.48 -34.51
CA ALA A 120 -38.82 -0.39 -34.81
C ALA A 120 -38.24 0.57 -35.85
N GLU A 121 -37.00 0.97 -35.73
CA GLU A 121 -36.28 1.84 -36.67
C GLU A 121 -36.20 1.22 -38.06
N ALA A 122 -35.89 -0.09 -38.17
CA ALA A 122 -35.82 -0.81 -39.44
C ALA A 122 -37.18 -0.87 -40.14
N GLN A 123 -38.29 -0.82 -39.40
CA GLN A 123 -39.64 -0.81 -39.92
C GLN A 123 -40.21 0.62 -40.13
N GLY A 124 -39.41 1.65 -39.86
CA GLY A 124 -39.85 3.04 -39.89
C GLY A 124 -40.95 3.39 -38.85
N LEU A 125 -41.06 2.58 -37.81
CA LEU A 125 -42.05 2.75 -36.74
C LEU A 125 -41.42 3.49 -35.52
N THR A 126 -42.20 4.37 -34.92
CA THR A 126 -41.90 4.96 -33.62
C THR A 126 -42.43 4.05 -32.52
N LEU A 127 -41.58 3.79 -31.50
CA LEU A 127 -42.04 2.99 -30.35
C LEU A 127 -43.18 3.66 -29.61
N PRO A 128 -44.23 2.92 -29.27
CA PRO A 128 -45.38 3.48 -28.52
C PRO A 128 -44.92 3.88 -27.10
N LYS A 129 -45.70 4.73 -26.46
CA LYS A 129 -45.46 5.17 -25.06
C LYS A 129 -46.48 4.56 -24.08
N GLY A 130 -46.18 4.61 -22.80
CA GLY A 130 -47.06 4.15 -21.74
C GLY A 130 -47.44 2.67 -21.83
N PHE A 131 -48.71 2.32 -21.64
CA PHE A 131 -49.18 0.94 -21.56
C PHE A 131 -48.90 0.12 -22.84
N MET A 132 -49.02 0.73 -24.02
CA MET A 132 -48.72 0.05 -25.27
C MET A 132 -47.25 -0.34 -25.43
N LEU A 133 -46.34 0.44 -24.85
CA LEU A 133 -44.94 0.07 -24.81
C LEU A 133 -44.73 -1.23 -24.01
N GLY A 134 -45.45 -1.40 -22.89
CA GLY A 134 -45.37 -2.62 -22.10
C GLY A 134 -45.75 -3.87 -22.90
N GLY A 135 -46.76 -3.78 -23.75
CA GLY A 135 -47.15 -4.84 -24.67
C GLY A 135 -46.05 -5.15 -25.68
N ALA A 136 -45.48 -4.12 -26.34
CA ALA A 136 -44.39 -4.28 -27.29
C ALA A 136 -43.15 -4.93 -26.66
N VAL A 137 -42.80 -4.53 -25.44
CA VAL A 137 -41.67 -5.12 -24.64
C VAL A 137 -41.94 -6.60 -24.35
N GLN A 138 -43.18 -6.95 -23.92
CA GLN A 138 -43.54 -8.36 -23.68
C GLN A 138 -43.46 -9.21 -24.95
N GLN A 139 -43.96 -8.70 -26.06
CA GLN A 139 -43.88 -9.39 -27.35
C GLN A 139 -42.42 -9.56 -27.79
N TYR A 140 -41.59 -8.54 -27.63
CA TYR A 140 -40.14 -8.63 -27.91
C TYR A 140 -39.46 -9.68 -27.07
N LEU A 141 -39.72 -9.70 -25.76
CA LEU A 141 -39.13 -10.67 -24.83
C LEU A 141 -39.59 -12.11 -25.08
N ALA A 142 -40.70 -12.32 -25.77
CA ALA A 142 -41.16 -13.64 -26.20
C ALA A 142 -40.45 -14.16 -27.45
N THR A 143 -39.68 -13.33 -28.17
CA THR A 143 -38.92 -13.75 -29.36
C THR A 143 -37.78 -14.72 -28.98
N PRO A 144 -37.48 -15.72 -29.89
CA PRO A 144 -36.35 -16.64 -29.65
C PRO A 144 -35.02 -15.92 -29.41
N TYR A 145 -34.80 -14.80 -30.10
CA TYR A 145 -33.63 -13.98 -29.93
C TYR A 145 -33.53 -13.41 -28.50
N ALA A 146 -34.60 -12.80 -28.01
CA ALA A 146 -34.59 -12.22 -26.66
C ALA A 146 -34.44 -13.30 -25.56
N GLN A 147 -35.04 -14.45 -25.73
CA GLN A 147 -34.91 -15.60 -24.85
C GLN A 147 -33.47 -16.11 -24.79
N ALA A 148 -32.74 -16.15 -25.90
CA ALA A 148 -31.39 -16.67 -25.98
C ALA A 148 -30.32 -15.63 -25.61
N GLN A 149 -30.53 -14.35 -25.96
CA GLN A 149 -29.48 -13.33 -25.86
C GLN A 149 -29.69 -12.26 -24.75
N ILE A 150 -30.89 -12.13 -24.21
CA ILE A 150 -31.23 -11.07 -23.25
C ILE A 150 -31.52 -11.62 -21.86
N LEU A 151 -32.36 -12.68 -21.78
CA LEU A 151 -32.73 -13.29 -20.52
C LEU A 151 -31.51 -13.97 -19.85
N GLY A 152 -31.22 -13.54 -18.64
CA GLY A 152 -30.06 -13.99 -17.86
C GLY A 152 -28.75 -13.29 -18.18
N LYS A 153 -28.70 -12.39 -19.20
CA LYS A 153 -27.52 -11.64 -19.62
C LYS A 153 -27.62 -10.12 -19.38
N SER A 154 -28.75 -9.53 -19.76
CA SER A 154 -29.02 -8.10 -19.56
C SER A 154 -30.33 -7.84 -18.82
N LEU A 155 -31.25 -8.82 -18.83
CA LEU A 155 -32.48 -8.85 -18.07
C LEU A 155 -32.50 -10.12 -17.22
N SER A 156 -32.71 -10.02 -15.92
CA SER A 156 -32.78 -11.19 -15.03
C SER A 156 -33.99 -12.06 -15.35
N LYS A 157 -33.88 -13.38 -15.12
CA LYS A 157 -34.93 -14.36 -15.40
C LYS A 157 -36.23 -14.08 -14.63
N ASP A 158 -36.13 -13.40 -13.48
CA ASP A 158 -37.26 -13.01 -12.64
C ASP A 158 -37.83 -11.62 -12.97
N ASN A 159 -37.28 -10.94 -13.97
CA ASN A 159 -37.65 -9.59 -14.39
C ASN A 159 -37.51 -8.53 -13.27
N LYS A 160 -36.68 -8.80 -12.23
CA LYS A 160 -36.48 -7.87 -11.12
C LYS A 160 -35.26 -7.00 -11.31
N SER A 161 -34.36 -7.34 -12.19
CA SER A 161 -33.18 -6.56 -12.45
C SER A 161 -32.79 -6.50 -13.92
N THR A 162 -32.23 -5.37 -14.31
CA THR A 162 -31.65 -5.18 -15.66
C THR A 162 -30.31 -4.48 -15.58
N LEU A 163 -29.45 -4.79 -16.53
CA LEU A 163 -28.12 -4.24 -16.65
C LEU A 163 -28.06 -3.27 -17.83
N VAL A 164 -27.71 -2.03 -17.54
CA VAL A 164 -27.33 -1.01 -18.53
C VAL A 164 -25.83 -0.96 -18.59
N LYS A 165 -25.26 -1.09 -19.79
CA LYS A 165 -23.81 -1.02 -20.00
C LYS A 165 -23.47 0.28 -20.71
N LEU A 166 -22.51 1.01 -20.12
CA LEU A 166 -22.01 2.27 -20.67
C LEU A 166 -20.58 2.03 -21.10
N GLN A 167 -20.30 2.09 -22.39
CA GLN A 167 -18.94 2.05 -22.90
C GLN A 167 -18.31 3.42 -22.73
N LEU A 168 -17.19 3.47 -22.02
CA LEU A 168 -16.49 4.70 -21.68
C LEU A 168 -15.31 4.93 -22.62
N ASP A 169 -15.01 6.20 -22.88
CA ASP A 169 -13.76 6.61 -23.51
C ASP A 169 -12.59 6.35 -22.55
N GLN A 170 -11.54 5.71 -23.05
CA GLN A 170 -10.34 5.38 -22.23
C GLN A 170 -9.34 6.52 -22.16
N GLY A 171 -9.41 7.50 -23.05
CA GLY A 171 -8.57 8.69 -23.00
C GLY A 171 -8.85 9.61 -21.80
N MET A 172 -9.86 9.28 -20.98
CA MET A 172 -10.21 10.06 -19.80
C MET A 172 -9.17 9.94 -18.69
N THR A 173 -8.80 11.05 -18.13
CA THR A 173 -8.00 11.11 -16.88
C THR A 173 -8.79 10.51 -15.70
N GLU A 174 -8.10 10.00 -14.68
CA GLU A 174 -8.74 9.50 -13.44
C GLU A 174 -9.73 10.50 -12.83
N LYS A 175 -9.37 11.78 -12.83
CA LYS A 175 -10.24 12.86 -12.34
C LYS A 175 -11.53 12.96 -13.14
N GLU A 176 -11.46 12.79 -14.46
CA GLU A 176 -12.64 12.80 -15.33
C GLU A 176 -13.49 11.58 -15.12
N GLN A 177 -12.88 10.40 -14.95
CA GLN A 177 -13.61 9.15 -14.66
C GLN A 177 -14.36 9.24 -13.32
N ILE A 178 -13.72 9.76 -12.27
CA ILE A 178 -14.35 9.97 -10.97
C ILE A 178 -15.53 10.96 -11.06
N GLN A 179 -15.35 12.06 -11.80
CA GLN A 179 -16.42 13.05 -12.00
C GLN A 179 -17.57 12.46 -12.82
N LEU A 180 -17.26 11.67 -13.83
CA LEU A 180 -18.23 10.95 -14.63
C LEU A 180 -19.05 9.98 -13.75
N ALA A 181 -18.38 9.16 -12.93
CA ALA A 181 -19.07 8.25 -12.02
C ALA A 181 -20.04 8.97 -11.06
N LYS A 182 -19.65 10.12 -10.51
CA LYS A 182 -20.53 10.95 -9.67
C LYS A 182 -21.74 11.46 -10.43
N ASN A 183 -21.52 11.92 -11.64
CA ASN A 183 -22.59 12.44 -12.50
C ASN A 183 -23.58 11.33 -12.89
N LEU A 184 -23.06 10.16 -13.29
CA LEU A 184 -23.88 8.99 -13.62
C LEU A 184 -24.67 8.51 -12.41
N GLU A 185 -24.06 8.37 -11.25
CA GLU A 185 -24.73 7.95 -10.02
C GLU A 185 -25.90 8.88 -9.68
N LYS A 186 -25.67 10.19 -9.73
CA LYS A 186 -26.69 11.20 -9.48
C LYS A 186 -27.84 11.11 -10.47
N TYR A 187 -27.52 11.01 -11.77
CA TYR A 187 -28.52 10.94 -12.83
C TYR A 187 -29.36 9.68 -12.73
N PHE A 188 -28.75 8.50 -12.73
CA PHE A 188 -29.46 7.23 -12.70
C PHE A 188 -30.26 7.07 -11.41
N THR A 189 -29.71 7.50 -10.27
CA THR A 189 -30.47 7.47 -8.99
C THR A 189 -31.70 8.36 -9.05
N ALA A 190 -31.60 9.57 -9.56
CA ALA A 190 -32.73 10.49 -9.66
C ALA A 190 -33.79 9.96 -10.62
N GLU A 191 -33.39 9.52 -11.82
CA GLU A 191 -34.28 9.05 -12.89
C GLU A 191 -35.07 7.81 -12.49
N PHE A 192 -34.40 6.82 -11.89
CA PHE A 192 -35.01 5.53 -11.59
C PHE A 192 -35.66 5.45 -10.21
N LYS A 193 -35.21 6.26 -9.23
CA LYS A 193 -35.85 6.34 -7.92
C LYS A 193 -37.32 6.82 -8.02
N ALA A 194 -37.59 7.80 -8.89
CA ALA A 194 -38.94 8.28 -9.14
C ALA A 194 -39.88 7.20 -9.71
N LYS A 195 -39.29 6.12 -10.29
CA LYS A 195 -40.02 4.98 -10.88
C LYS A 195 -40.01 3.75 -9.95
N GLY A 196 -39.63 3.92 -8.67
CA GLY A 196 -39.61 2.85 -7.67
C GLY A 196 -38.45 1.86 -7.82
N ALA A 197 -37.41 2.20 -8.57
CA ALA A 197 -36.24 1.34 -8.75
C ALA A 197 -35.03 1.84 -7.95
N LYS A 198 -34.19 0.88 -7.55
CA LYS A 198 -32.86 1.13 -6.95
C LYS A 198 -31.78 0.95 -8.02
N VAL A 199 -30.78 1.78 -7.94
CA VAL A 199 -29.67 1.78 -8.89
C VAL A 199 -28.36 1.53 -8.18
N TYR A 200 -27.52 0.73 -8.81
CA TYR A 200 -26.17 0.40 -8.34
C TYR A 200 -25.21 0.47 -9.51
N LEU A 201 -24.08 1.19 -9.32
CA LEU A 201 -23.07 1.36 -10.35
C LEU A 201 -21.84 0.50 -10.04
N SER A 202 -21.31 -0.15 -11.06
CA SER A 202 -20.09 -0.94 -10.98
C SER A 202 -19.33 -0.90 -12.28
N GLY A 203 -18.09 -0.51 -12.21
CA GLY A 203 -17.16 -0.41 -13.32
C GLY A 203 -15.91 0.33 -12.88
N MET A 204 -14.98 0.55 -13.80
CA MET A 204 -13.70 1.18 -13.48
C MET A 204 -13.89 2.56 -12.85
N ALA A 205 -14.76 3.40 -13.43
CA ALA A 205 -14.96 4.77 -12.96
C ALA A 205 -15.59 4.82 -11.55
N SER A 206 -16.61 3.98 -11.28
CA SER A 206 -17.24 3.88 -9.94
C SER A 206 -16.28 3.28 -8.91
N MET A 207 -15.48 2.27 -9.28
CA MET A 207 -14.48 1.69 -8.39
C MET A 207 -13.40 2.70 -8.02
N GLN A 208 -12.89 3.49 -8.98
CA GLN A 208 -11.91 4.54 -8.71
C GLN A 208 -12.49 5.66 -7.81
N LYS A 209 -13.75 6.07 -8.07
CA LYS A 209 -14.45 7.01 -7.20
C LYS A 209 -14.51 6.52 -5.76
N ASP A 210 -14.99 5.30 -5.56
CA ASP A 210 -15.17 4.72 -4.23
C ASP A 210 -13.82 4.51 -3.54
N ALA A 211 -12.80 4.02 -4.26
CA ALA A 211 -11.45 3.86 -3.74
C ALA A 211 -10.87 5.20 -3.28
N ARG A 212 -10.99 6.25 -4.09
CA ARG A 212 -10.49 7.58 -3.73
C ARG A 212 -11.21 8.18 -2.52
N GLU A 213 -12.55 8.07 -2.47
CA GLU A 213 -13.33 8.57 -1.34
C GLU A 213 -12.99 7.80 -0.06
N MET A 214 -12.82 6.48 -0.14
CA MET A 214 -12.38 5.65 0.96
C MET A 214 -10.98 6.02 1.41
N MET A 215 -10.01 6.15 0.49
CA MET A 215 -8.64 6.55 0.81
C MET A 215 -8.59 7.91 1.49
N ALA A 216 -9.28 8.91 0.96
CA ALA A 216 -9.32 10.26 1.55
C ALA A 216 -9.90 10.24 2.96
N ARG A 217 -11.01 9.52 3.15
CA ARG A 217 -11.65 9.35 4.46
C ARG A 217 -10.75 8.59 5.44
N GLN A 218 -10.16 7.49 5.03
CA GLN A 218 -9.27 6.68 5.88
C GLN A 218 -8.03 7.48 6.26
N THR A 219 -7.36 8.10 5.28
CA THR A 219 -6.18 8.94 5.55
C THR A 219 -6.51 10.03 6.58
N GLY A 220 -7.62 10.75 6.41
CA GLY A 220 -8.02 11.82 7.33
C GLY A 220 -8.29 11.30 8.75
N ILE A 221 -9.06 10.23 8.89
CA ILE A 221 -9.43 9.66 10.20
C ILE A 221 -8.20 9.09 10.90
N LEU A 222 -7.41 8.26 10.22
CA LEU A 222 -6.22 7.62 10.80
C LEU A 222 -5.16 8.65 11.17
N PHE A 223 -4.97 9.68 10.35
CA PHE A 223 -4.07 10.78 10.63
C PHE A 223 -4.49 11.57 11.88
N LEU A 224 -5.80 11.88 12.00
CA LEU A 224 -6.33 12.56 13.18
C LEU A 224 -6.14 11.72 14.45
N ILE A 225 -6.47 10.44 14.41
CA ILE A 225 -6.28 9.52 15.55
C ILE A 225 -4.80 9.43 15.92
N ALA A 226 -3.90 9.32 14.92
CA ALA A 226 -2.47 9.28 15.14
C ALA A 226 -1.94 10.57 15.79
N ILE A 227 -2.39 11.72 15.32
CA ILE A 227 -2.06 13.02 15.96
C ILE A 227 -2.50 13.04 17.42
N LEU A 228 -3.75 12.68 17.70
CA LEU A 228 -4.28 12.69 19.07
C LEU A 228 -3.52 11.71 19.98
N PHE A 229 -3.21 10.52 19.47
CA PHE A 229 -2.42 9.52 20.19
C PHE A 229 -1.00 10.04 20.50
N ILE A 230 -0.34 10.62 19.51
CA ILE A 230 1.00 11.20 19.69
C ILE A 230 0.95 12.36 20.67
N MET A 231 -0.02 13.25 20.56
CA MET A 231 -0.20 14.35 21.51
C MET A 231 -0.38 13.83 22.95
N LEU A 232 -1.12 12.75 23.11
CA LEU A 232 -1.29 12.09 24.41
C LEU A 232 0.05 11.57 24.95
N ILE A 233 0.81 10.83 24.15
CA ILE A 233 2.12 10.28 24.54
C ILE A 233 3.10 11.42 24.90
N LEU A 234 3.17 12.45 24.04
CA LEU A 234 4.01 13.62 24.29
C LEU A 234 3.60 14.36 25.56
N TYR A 235 2.30 14.49 25.80
CA TYR A 235 1.80 15.11 27.02
C TYR A 235 2.15 14.29 28.27
N VAL A 236 2.03 12.97 28.20
CA VAL A 236 2.45 12.09 29.30
C VAL A 236 3.96 12.20 29.56
N THR A 237 4.75 12.30 28.50
CA THR A 237 6.24 12.37 28.57
C THR A 237 6.71 13.72 29.10
N PHE A 238 6.28 14.82 28.49
CA PHE A 238 6.78 16.17 28.79
C PHE A 238 5.91 16.96 29.77
N ARG A 239 4.63 16.57 29.92
CA ARG A 239 3.62 17.20 30.80
C ARG A 239 3.49 18.70 30.62
N ARG A 240 3.79 19.20 29.42
CA ARG A 240 3.74 20.61 29.05
C ARG A 240 3.10 20.73 27.68
N ILE A 241 1.89 21.28 27.63
CA ILE A 241 1.12 21.42 26.40
C ILE A 241 1.91 22.16 25.31
N SER A 242 2.70 23.20 25.69
CA SER A 242 3.48 23.95 24.70
C SER A 242 4.59 23.13 24.03
N ASP A 243 5.09 22.08 24.68
CA ASP A 243 6.07 21.18 24.09
C ASP A 243 5.42 20.20 23.12
N VAL A 244 4.22 19.76 23.45
CA VAL A 244 3.39 18.92 22.56
C VAL A 244 3.14 19.66 21.24
N PHE A 245 2.61 20.89 21.33
CA PHE A 245 2.35 21.68 20.12
C PHE A 245 3.60 22.02 19.33
N LEU A 246 4.71 22.30 20.01
CA LEU A 246 5.97 22.59 19.35
C LEU A 246 6.48 21.40 18.53
N GLN A 247 6.48 20.22 19.13
CA GLN A 247 6.94 19.00 18.46
C GLN A 247 6.02 18.66 17.29
N MET A 248 4.71 18.71 17.51
CA MET A 248 3.72 18.48 16.45
C MET A 248 3.87 19.47 15.30
N PHE A 249 4.13 20.75 15.57
CA PHE A 249 4.36 21.76 14.54
C PHE A 249 5.52 21.38 13.62
N VAL A 250 6.68 21.00 14.21
CA VAL A 250 7.87 20.60 13.44
C VAL A 250 7.57 19.39 12.54
N ILE A 251 6.89 18.38 13.07
CA ILE A 251 6.56 17.16 12.33
C ILE A 251 5.56 17.44 11.21
N VAL A 252 4.52 18.22 11.49
CA VAL A 252 3.49 18.56 10.49
C VAL A 252 4.08 19.38 9.33
N VAL A 253 5.00 20.32 9.61
CA VAL A 253 5.73 21.03 8.57
C VAL A 253 6.50 20.06 7.67
N GLY A 254 7.18 19.08 8.26
CA GLY A 254 7.89 18.04 7.50
C GLY A 254 6.96 17.22 6.59
N ILE A 255 5.77 16.86 7.07
CA ILE A 255 4.77 16.13 6.25
C ILE A 255 4.28 16.98 5.07
N PHE A 256 4.00 18.27 5.28
CA PHE A 256 3.64 19.15 4.19
C PHE A 256 4.75 19.31 3.16
N TRP A 257 6.02 19.32 3.59
CA TRP A 257 7.17 19.36 2.68
C TRP A 257 7.22 18.11 1.79
N ILE A 258 6.96 16.93 2.36
CA ILE A 258 6.96 15.67 1.61
C ILE A 258 5.86 15.66 0.56
N ILE A 259 4.62 15.93 0.98
CA ILE A 259 3.46 15.87 0.08
C ILE A 259 3.58 16.93 -1.02
N GLY A 260 4.02 18.12 -0.67
CA GLY A 260 4.25 19.19 -1.64
C GLY A 260 5.35 18.84 -2.65
N LEU A 261 6.46 18.23 -2.17
CA LEU A 261 7.53 17.79 -3.05
C LEU A 261 7.08 16.69 -4.01
N MET A 262 6.25 15.73 -3.55
CA MET A 262 5.67 14.70 -4.44
C MET A 262 4.98 15.35 -5.65
N GLY A 263 4.18 16.39 -5.41
CA GLY A 263 3.51 17.12 -6.50
C GLY A 263 4.49 17.83 -7.45
N TRP A 264 5.53 18.46 -6.92
CA TRP A 264 6.54 19.13 -7.73
C TRP A 264 7.39 18.19 -8.58
N VAL A 265 7.76 17.04 -8.03
CA VAL A 265 8.58 16.04 -8.73
C VAL A 265 7.73 15.15 -9.65
N GLY A 266 6.40 15.21 -9.52
CA GLY A 266 5.49 14.40 -10.33
C GLY A 266 5.34 12.95 -9.83
N ILE A 267 5.71 12.67 -8.57
CA ILE A 267 5.46 11.36 -7.95
C ILE A 267 3.96 11.22 -7.67
N THR A 268 3.37 10.12 -8.13
CA THR A 268 1.94 9.89 -8.01
C THR A 268 1.54 9.44 -6.60
N TYR A 269 0.36 9.87 -6.16
CA TYR A 269 -0.23 9.41 -4.89
C TYR A 269 -0.97 8.09 -5.13
N SER A 270 -0.36 7.01 -4.69
CA SER A 270 -0.88 5.64 -4.84
C SER A 270 -1.57 5.14 -3.56
N THR A 271 -2.13 3.94 -3.60
CA THR A 271 -2.67 3.26 -2.42
C THR A 271 -1.64 3.13 -1.28
N MET A 272 -0.36 2.94 -1.61
CA MET A 272 0.73 2.88 -0.62
C MET A 272 0.99 4.23 0.05
N SER A 273 0.74 5.33 -0.66
CA SER A 273 0.97 6.68 -0.14
C SER A 273 0.09 7.04 1.05
N VAL A 274 -1.03 6.33 1.27
CA VAL A 274 -1.89 6.48 2.47
C VAL A 274 -1.10 6.25 3.76
N ALA A 275 -0.13 5.34 3.74
CA ALA A 275 0.70 5.03 4.90
C ALA A 275 1.78 6.09 5.19
N ILE A 276 2.13 6.97 4.24
CA ILE A 276 3.24 7.93 4.38
C ILE A 276 3.02 8.88 5.56
N MET A 277 1.83 9.48 5.67
CA MET A 277 1.57 10.47 6.74
C MET A 277 1.68 9.87 8.15
N PRO A 278 0.99 8.77 8.49
CA PRO A 278 1.12 8.15 9.81
C PRO A 278 2.54 7.61 10.05
N LEU A 279 3.17 7.04 9.03
CA LEU A 279 4.55 6.53 9.10
C LEU A 279 5.52 7.66 9.46
N MET A 280 5.44 8.79 8.76
CA MET A 280 6.30 9.94 9.04
C MET A 280 6.04 10.53 10.44
N LEU A 281 4.78 10.54 10.89
CA LEU A 281 4.47 10.90 12.28
C LEU A 281 5.19 9.98 13.28
N GLY A 282 5.11 8.66 13.07
CA GLY A 282 5.66 7.66 13.98
C GLY A 282 7.18 7.68 14.07
N ILE A 283 7.88 7.81 12.94
CA ILE A 283 9.35 7.79 12.90
C ILE A 283 9.94 9.13 13.38
N ASN A 284 9.39 10.24 12.88
CA ASN A 284 10.01 11.57 13.10
C ASN A 284 9.90 12.07 14.53
N ILE A 285 8.92 11.56 15.27
CA ILE A 285 8.71 11.97 16.66
C ILE A 285 9.90 11.62 17.55
N ALA A 286 10.59 10.52 17.27
CA ALA A 286 11.76 10.11 18.05
C ALA A 286 12.88 11.17 17.99
N TYR A 287 13.14 11.77 16.83
CA TYR A 287 14.18 12.79 16.66
C TYR A 287 13.89 14.02 17.51
N VAL A 288 12.65 14.47 17.49
CA VAL A 288 12.20 15.65 18.22
C VAL A 288 12.21 15.41 19.73
N ILE A 289 11.77 14.23 20.18
CA ILE A 289 11.79 13.83 21.60
C ILE A 289 13.22 13.83 22.14
N HIS A 290 14.17 13.23 21.43
CA HIS A 290 15.55 13.11 21.90
C HIS A 290 16.22 14.47 22.05
N ILE A 291 16.08 15.37 21.07
CA ILE A 291 16.65 16.71 21.12
C ILE A 291 16.03 17.54 22.25
N LEU A 292 14.69 17.50 22.37
CA LEU A 292 13.98 18.26 23.40
C LEU A 292 14.25 17.72 24.83
N SER A 293 14.35 16.41 24.99
CA SER A 293 14.73 15.79 26.28
C SER A 293 16.12 16.24 26.71
N ARG A 294 17.08 16.22 25.77
CA ARG A 294 18.44 16.69 26.07
C ARG A 294 18.50 18.19 26.38
N TYR A 295 17.70 18.99 25.65
CA TYR A 295 17.56 20.40 25.95
C TYR A 295 17.16 20.63 27.44
N TYR A 296 16.15 19.89 27.91
CA TYR A 296 15.72 20.01 29.30
C TYR A 296 16.77 19.49 30.31
N GLU A 297 17.50 18.43 30.01
CA GLU A 297 18.59 17.94 30.84
C GLU A 297 19.67 19.01 31.02
N GLU A 298 20.08 19.69 29.96
CA GLU A 298 21.08 20.79 30.03
C GLU A 298 20.52 22.00 30.77
N ARG A 299 19.22 22.28 30.64
CA ARG A 299 18.55 23.33 31.42
C ARG A 299 18.48 23.00 32.90
N GLU A 300 18.25 21.73 33.24
CA GLU A 300 18.29 21.24 34.63
C GLU A 300 19.70 21.30 35.25
N ALA A 301 20.73 21.15 34.43
CA ALA A 301 22.12 21.29 34.83
C ALA A 301 22.57 22.76 35.03
N GLY A 302 21.69 23.74 34.78
CA GLY A 302 21.97 25.17 34.98
C GLY A 302 22.41 25.90 33.70
N GLY A 303 22.43 25.23 32.53
CA GLY A 303 22.73 25.87 31.23
C GLY A 303 21.71 26.94 30.87
N ASP A 304 22.11 28.03 30.22
CA ASP A 304 21.18 29.01 29.69
C ASP A 304 20.40 28.44 28.44
N VAL A 305 19.45 29.21 27.90
CA VAL A 305 18.60 28.77 26.78
C VAL A 305 19.44 28.45 25.55
N PHE A 306 20.45 29.29 25.25
CA PHE A 306 21.29 29.12 24.04
C PHE A 306 22.26 27.96 24.22
N PHE A 307 22.94 27.91 25.33
CA PHE A 307 23.87 26.81 25.65
C PHE A 307 23.16 25.46 25.61
N SER A 308 22.01 25.36 26.25
CA SER A 308 21.23 24.11 26.31
C SER A 308 20.72 23.68 24.95
N ALA A 309 20.27 24.61 24.12
CA ALA A 309 19.83 24.30 22.78
C ALA A 309 21.00 23.86 21.88
N THR A 310 22.14 24.60 21.88
CA THR A 310 23.35 24.23 21.14
C THR A 310 23.88 22.86 21.57
N THR A 311 23.99 22.65 22.90
CA THR A 311 24.54 21.41 23.42
C THR A 311 23.63 20.20 23.10
N SER A 312 22.32 20.37 23.16
CA SER A 312 21.39 19.30 22.81
C SER A 312 21.59 18.83 21.36
N VAL A 313 21.71 19.76 20.40
CA VAL A 313 21.95 19.43 19.00
C VAL A 313 23.36 18.84 18.78
N LYS A 314 24.39 19.35 19.45
CA LYS A 314 25.75 18.85 19.32
C LYS A 314 25.93 17.43 19.86
N THR A 315 25.27 17.11 20.98
CA THR A 315 25.44 15.82 21.67
C THR A 315 24.53 14.76 21.09
N VAL A 316 23.23 15.06 20.90
CA VAL A 316 22.24 14.11 20.42
C VAL A 316 22.15 14.08 18.88
N GLY A 317 22.55 15.18 18.23
CA GLY A 317 22.43 15.28 16.77
C GLY A 317 23.20 14.21 16.01
N VAL A 318 24.34 13.72 16.55
CA VAL A 318 25.09 12.60 15.93
C VAL A 318 24.29 11.29 16.01
N ALA A 319 23.67 11.01 17.15
CA ALA A 319 22.85 9.80 17.32
C ALA A 319 21.60 9.86 16.44
N VAL A 320 20.92 11.01 16.39
CA VAL A 320 19.76 11.24 15.53
C VAL A 320 20.15 11.16 14.04
N PHE A 321 21.35 11.62 13.65
CA PHE A 321 21.86 11.46 12.29
C PHE A 321 22.06 9.98 11.94
N LEU A 322 22.66 9.22 12.85
CA LEU A 322 22.87 7.78 12.64
C LEU A 322 21.54 7.05 12.50
N ALA A 323 20.57 7.37 13.35
CA ALA A 323 19.21 6.87 13.25
C ALA A 323 18.56 7.25 11.91
N ALA A 324 18.63 8.52 11.52
CA ALA A 324 18.06 8.99 10.27
C ALA A 324 18.69 8.29 9.05
N ILE A 325 20.03 8.14 9.01
CA ILE A 325 20.71 7.55 7.86
C ILE A 325 20.45 6.06 7.75
N THR A 326 20.37 5.33 8.85
CA THR A 326 20.01 3.91 8.82
C THR A 326 18.59 3.70 8.33
N THR A 327 17.66 4.55 8.74
CA THR A 327 16.27 4.50 8.26
C THR A 327 16.17 4.89 6.77
N VAL A 328 16.94 5.91 6.32
CA VAL A 328 17.04 6.26 4.90
C VAL A 328 17.53 5.06 4.09
N PHE A 329 18.54 4.32 4.53
CA PHE A 329 19.03 3.13 3.82
C PHE A 329 18.05 1.96 3.87
N GLY A 330 17.26 1.82 4.95
CA GLY A 330 16.15 0.88 4.99
C GLY A 330 15.14 1.15 3.87
N PHE A 331 14.76 2.42 3.66
CA PHE A 331 13.87 2.81 2.56
C PHE A 331 14.56 2.86 1.20
N ALA A 332 15.87 3.08 1.13
CA ALA A 332 16.64 3.02 -0.10
C ALA A 332 16.58 1.63 -0.74
N SER A 333 16.39 0.58 0.05
CA SER A 333 16.24 -0.78 -0.48
C SER A 333 15.06 -0.95 -1.43
N PHE A 334 14.04 -0.09 -1.35
CA PHE A 334 12.92 -0.12 -2.29
C PHE A 334 13.26 0.46 -3.67
N THR A 335 14.41 1.13 -3.84
CA THR A 335 14.78 1.69 -5.14
C THR A 335 15.16 0.65 -6.17
N VAL A 336 15.49 -0.58 -5.75
CA VAL A 336 15.85 -1.69 -6.63
C VAL A 336 14.65 -2.47 -7.17
N THR A 337 13.45 -2.27 -6.60
CA THR A 337 12.26 -2.98 -7.08
C THR A 337 11.74 -2.42 -8.40
N ASP A 338 11.22 -3.30 -9.23
CA ASP A 338 10.54 -2.94 -10.46
C ASP A 338 9.09 -2.48 -10.25
N ILE A 339 8.55 -2.65 -9.04
CA ILE A 339 7.20 -2.19 -8.69
C ILE A 339 7.22 -0.68 -8.46
N GLY A 340 6.73 0.10 -9.45
CA GLY A 340 6.77 1.56 -9.45
C GLY A 340 6.30 2.22 -8.15
N PRO A 341 5.06 1.96 -7.67
CA PRO A 341 4.56 2.57 -6.43
C PRO A 341 5.39 2.23 -5.19
N LEU A 342 6.02 1.05 -5.14
CA LEU A 342 6.90 0.64 -4.03
C LEU A 342 8.21 1.42 -4.04
N ARG A 343 8.81 1.59 -5.22
CA ARG A 343 10.00 2.43 -5.41
C ARG A 343 9.72 3.89 -5.04
N ASP A 344 8.62 4.44 -5.52
CA ASP A 344 8.22 5.82 -5.25
C ASP A 344 7.97 6.05 -3.75
N PHE A 345 7.32 5.10 -3.08
CA PHE A 345 7.14 5.10 -1.63
C PHE A 345 8.50 5.16 -0.89
N GLY A 346 9.46 4.33 -1.30
CA GLY A 346 10.81 4.34 -0.73
C GLY A 346 11.50 5.69 -0.88
N ILE A 347 11.48 6.27 -2.09
CA ILE A 347 12.08 7.58 -2.39
C ILE A 347 11.43 8.69 -1.54
N VAL A 348 10.12 8.71 -1.47
CA VAL A 348 9.36 9.71 -0.68
C VAL A 348 9.70 9.59 0.81
N CYS A 349 9.78 8.37 1.34
CA CYS A 349 10.13 8.14 2.74
C CYS A 349 11.58 8.55 3.03
N MET A 350 12.54 8.25 2.15
CA MET A 350 13.93 8.70 2.30
C MET A 350 14.03 10.22 2.41
N ILE A 351 13.39 10.93 1.47
CA ILE A 351 13.39 12.39 1.46
C ILE A 351 12.67 12.96 2.69
N GLY A 352 11.57 12.33 3.07
CA GLY A 352 10.79 12.71 4.25
C GLY A 352 11.58 12.61 5.55
N ILE A 353 12.37 11.57 5.72
CA ILE A 353 13.26 11.40 6.87
C ILE A 353 14.36 12.47 6.86
N ALA A 354 14.95 12.75 5.67
CA ALA A 354 15.95 13.79 5.53
C ALA A 354 15.39 15.19 5.90
N PHE A 355 14.17 15.51 5.45
CA PHE A 355 13.50 16.75 5.84
C PHE A 355 13.21 16.83 7.33
N SER A 356 12.72 15.75 7.90
CA SER A 356 12.41 15.68 9.33
C SER A 356 13.64 15.81 10.20
N PHE A 357 14.73 15.16 9.81
CA PHE A 357 16.03 15.33 10.43
C PHE A 357 16.51 16.78 10.38
N LEU A 358 16.45 17.40 9.20
CA LEU A 358 16.84 18.80 9.02
C LEU A 358 16.01 19.75 9.88
N LEU A 359 14.69 19.58 9.90
CA LEU A 359 13.77 20.39 10.70
C LEU A 359 13.97 20.18 12.22
N ALA A 360 14.25 18.96 12.64
CA ALA A 360 14.55 18.67 14.04
C ALA A 360 15.83 19.34 14.51
N LEU A 361 16.85 19.48 13.66
CA LEU A 361 18.11 20.14 14.00
C LEU A 361 18.11 21.67 13.85
N THR A 362 17.17 22.21 13.06
CA THR A 362 17.15 23.66 12.73
C THR A 362 15.91 24.36 13.27
N LEU A 363 14.72 23.94 12.88
CA LEU A 363 13.45 24.55 13.26
C LEU A 363 13.14 24.36 14.75
N LEU A 364 13.32 23.13 15.26
CA LEU A 364 13.01 22.82 16.66
C LEU A 364 13.81 23.70 17.64
N PRO A 365 15.16 23.76 17.59
CA PRO A 365 15.94 24.61 18.49
C PRO A 365 15.62 26.09 18.30
N ALA A 366 15.41 26.57 17.06
CA ALA A 366 15.03 27.96 16.80
C ALA A 366 13.71 28.35 17.50
N VAL A 367 12.66 27.50 17.39
CA VAL A 367 11.36 27.79 18.01
C VAL A 367 11.43 27.65 19.54
N VAL A 368 12.21 26.67 20.07
CA VAL A 368 12.47 26.54 21.52
C VAL A 368 13.11 27.81 22.06
N VAL A 369 14.15 28.35 21.40
CA VAL A 369 14.81 29.58 21.78
C VAL A 369 13.84 30.78 21.74
N ILE A 370 13.05 30.96 20.68
CA ILE A 370 12.06 32.04 20.60
C ILE A 370 11.05 31.97 21.75
N ARG A 371 10.58 30.77 22.04
CA ARG A 371 9.56 30.53 23.07
C ARG A 371 10.09 30.82 24.48
N ASP A 372 11.27 30.25 24.81
CA ASP A 372 11.78 30.26 26.19
C ASP A 372 12.52 31.54 26.52
N ARG A 373 13.03 32.26 25.50
CA ARG A 373 13.62 33.61 25.68
C ARG A 373 12.57 34.66 26.08
N ARG A 374 11.30 34.47 25.70
CA ARG A 374 10.19 35.38 26.04
C ARG A 374 9.57 35.12 27.41
N LYS A 375 9.93 34.03 28.09
CA LYS A 375 9.34 33.68 29.38
C LYS A 375 10.20 34.24 30.52
N LYS A 376 9.52 34.75 31.57
CA LYS A 376 10.19 35.11 32.78
C LYS A 376 10.89 33.88 33.35
N ALA A 377 12.18 34.02 33.76
CA ALA A 377 13.02 32.92 34.27
C ALA A 377 12.32 32.11 35.37
N GLU A 378 11.62 32.78 36.29
CA GLU A 378 10.86 32.19 37.41
C GLU A 378 9.82 31.14 36.97
N LYS A 379 9.08 31.38 35.85
CA LYS A 379 8.08 30.40 35.35
C LYS A 379 8.74 29.16 34.75
N LEU A 380 9.92 29.31 34.16
CA LEU A 380 10.66 28.20 33.59
C LEU A 380 11.32 27.39 34.71
N GLU A 381 11.94 28.06 35.72
CA GLU A 381 12.54 27.41 36.89
C GLU A 381 11.51 26.67 37.74
N SER A 382 10.32 27.26 37.98
CA SER A 382 9.26 26.54 38.71
C SER A 382 8.79 25.29 37.96
N HIS A 383 8.84 25.29 36.62
CA HIS A 383 8.53 24.11 35.83
C HIS A 383 9.63 23.04 35.93
N LEU A 384 10.91 23.44 35.85
CA LEU A 384 12.04 22.55 35.99
C LEU A 384 12.10 21.93 37.40
N GLU A 385 11.81 22.70 38.45
CA GLU A 385 11.68 22.18 39.82
C GLU A 385 10.54 21.16 39.96
N LYS A 386 9.37 21.44 39.34
CA LYS A 386 8.25 20.48 39.31
C LYS A 386 8.62 19.20 38.54
N MET A 387 9.38 19.30 37.47
CA MET A 387 9.88 18.14 36.74
C MET A 387 10.88 17.34 37.57
N ARG A 388 11.86 18.00 38.22
CA ARG A 388 12.83 17.36 39.13
C ARG A 388 12.10 16.63 40.26
N LYS A 389 11.20 17.30 40.97
CA LYS A 389 10.43 16.72 42.07
C LYS A 389 9.62 15.52 41.64
N ARG A 390 8.92 15.61 40.52
CA ARG A 390 8.12 14.52 39.97
C ARG A 390 8.96 13.34 39.45
N ARG A 391 10.16 13.61 38.88
CA ARG A 391 11.09 12.56 38.43
C ARG A 391 11.63 11.78 39.64
N ARG A 392 11.90 12.48 40.75
CA ARG A 392 12.36 11.93 42.01
C ARG A 392 11.27 11.18 42.78
N ASP A 393 10.03 11.72 42.80
CA ASP A 393 8.90 11.18 43.54
C ASP A 393 8.04 10.19 42.76
N SER A 394 8.35 9.89 41.49
CA SER A 394 7.57 9.00 40.64
C SER A 394 7.79 7.53 41.03
N ARG A 395 6.97 7.02 41.94
CA ARG A 395 6.92 5.57 42.25
C ARG A 395 6.75 4.71 40.98
N TYR A 396 6.00 5.17 40.01
CA TYR A 396 5.80 4.49 38.71
C TYR A 396 7.10 4.43 37.89
N GLY A 397 7.86 5.53 37.84
CA GLY A 397 9.14 5.57 37.17
C GLY A 397 10.18 4.63 37.83
N ALA A 398 10.22 4.60 39.15
CA ALA A 398 11.10 3.71 39.89
C ALA A 398 10.72 2.22 39.72
N LEU A 399 9.41 1.90 39.62
CA LEU A 399 8.93 0.53 39.36
C LEU A 399 9.31 0.07 37.96
N VAL A 400 9.14 0.95 36.96
CA VAL A 400 9.52 0.65 35.55
C VAL A 400 11.03 0.43 35.46
N ASP A 401 11.85 1.28 36.06
CA ASP A 401 13.32 1.12 36.06
C ASP A 401 13.74 -0.18 36.74
N LYS A 402 13.18 -0.44 37.91
CA LYS A 402 13.48 -1.68 38.66
C LYS A 402 13.04 -2.92 37.87
N GLY A 403 11.87 -2.86 37.24
CA GLY A 403 11.38 -3.93 36.38
C GLY A 403 12.26 -4.19 35.16
N LEU A 404 12.62 -3.11 34.44
CA LEU A 404 13.51 -3.15 33.28
C LEU A 404 14.90 -3.69 33.62
N VAL A 405 15.51 -3.16 34.65
CA VAL A 405 16.85 -3.59 35.12
C VAL A 405 16.80 -5.06 35.52
N ASN A 406 15.82 -5.44 36.34
CA ASN A 406 15.69 -6.83 36.78
C ASN A 406 15.47 -7.79 35.59
N ALA A 407 14.60 -7.44 34.65
CA ALA A 407 14.36 -8.25 33.46
C ALA A 407 15.63 -8.37 32.59
N SER A 408 16.34 -7.27 32.35
CA SER A 408 17.59 -7.28 31.57
C SER A 408 18.72 -8.01 32.27
N LEU A 409 18.83 -7.89 33.60
CA LEU A 409 19.81 -8.67 34.37
C LEU A 409 19.44 -10.16 34.43
N THR A 410 18.16 -10.50 34.48
CA THR A 410 17.71 -11.91 34.37
C THR A 410 18.05 -12.46 33.00
N ALA A 411 17.80 -11.71 31.93
CA ALA A 411 18.20 -12.08 30.57
C ALA A 411 19.72 -12.23 30.45
N TYR A 412 20.49 -11.36 31.07
CA TYR A 412 21.95 -11.44 31.16
C TYR A 412 22.40 -12.74 31.86
N ARG A 413 21.84 -13.05 33.01
CA ARG A 413 22.18 -14.27 33.77
C ARG A 413 21.83 -15.55 33.03
N HIS A 414 20.71 -15.54 32.29
CA HIS A 414 20.21 -16.67 31.53
C HIS A 414 20.41 -16.50 30.01
N HIS A 415 21.53 -15.90 29.60
CA HIS A 415 21.81 -15.52 28.21
C HIS A 415 21.66 -16.68 27.22
N TRP A 416 21.99 -17.93 27.61
CA TRP A 416 21.81 -19.10 26.75
C TRP A 416 20.33 -19.40 26.47
N ILE A 417 19.45 -19.25 27.46
CA ILE A 417 18.01 -19.44 27.28
C ILE A 417 17.48 -18.38 26.30
N VAL A 418 17.90 -17.12 26.47
CA VAL A 418 17.51 -16.02 25.58
C VAL A 418 17.95 -16.31 24.14
N ILE A 419 19.20 -16.77 23.95
CA ILE A 419 19.72 -17.11 22.61
C ILE A 419 18.91 -18.27 21.99
N ILE A 420 18.58 -19.31 22.75
CA ILE A 420 17.78 -20.45 22.29
C ILE A 420 16.38 -19.96 21.89
N CYS A 421 15.72 -19.14 22.70
CA CYS A 421 14.41 -18.57 22.38
C CYS A 421 14.43 -17.75 21.10
N VAL A 422 15.49 -16.97 20.88
CA VAL A 422 15.67 -16.19 19.62
C VAL A 422 15.86 -17.11 18.43
N LEU A 423 16.69 -18.17 18.56
CA LEU A 423 16.89 -19.15 17.50
C LEU A 423 15.59 -19.88 17.16
N VAL A 424 14.78 -20.24 18.16
CA VAL A 424 13.44 -20.80 17.97
C VAL A 424 12.53 -19.82 17.24
N LEU A 425 12.51 -18.53 17.64
CA LEU A 425 11.73 -17.50 16.97
C LEU A 425 12.15 -17.35 15.50
N ILE A 426 13.45 -17.32 15.23
CA ILE A 426 13.98 -17.26 13.86
C ILE A 426 13.58 -18.51 13.07
N GLY A 427 13.69 -19.68 13.66
CA GLY A 427 13.28 -20.96 13.03
C GLY A 427 11.79 -20.95 12.66
N PHE A 428 10.92 -20.46 13.56
CA PHE A 428 9.50 -20.27 13.26
C PHE A 428 9.26 -19.18 12.22
N GLY A 429 10.02 -18.10 12.23
CA GLY A 429 9.95 -17.06 11.21
C GLY A 429 10.28 -17.61 9.81
N VAL A 430 11.36 -18.37 9.70
CA VAL A 430 11.73 -19.04 8.44
C VAL A 430 10.67 -20.04 8.01
N PHE A 431 10.18 -20.88 8.92
CA PHE A 431 9.07 -21.78 8.64
C PHE A 431 7.84 -21.04 8.13
N SER A 432 7.50 -19.90 8.74
CA SER A 432 6.35 -19.08 8.33
C SER A 432 6.51 -18.56 6.90
N ILE A 433 7.70 -18.08 6.50
CA ILE A 433 7.94 -17.57 5.13
C ILE A 433 7.60 -18.63 4.07
N PHE A 434 8.01 -19.89 4.29
CA PHE A 434 7.74 -20.95 3.33
C PHE A 434 6.29 -21.45 3.32
N ASN A 435 5.50 -21.12 4.35
CA ASN A 435 4.10 -21.55 4.48
C ASN A 435 3.10 -20.38 4.37
N LEU A 436 3.58 -19.14 4.23
CA LEU A 436 2.73 -17.99 3.98
C LEU A 436 2.17 -18.05 2.55
N GLN A 437 0.87 -17.84 2.45
CA GLN A 437 0.22 -17.65 1.16
C GLN A 437 0.51 -16.24 0.67
N THR A 438 0.86 -16.11 -0.61
CA THR A 438 0.82 -14.80 -1.28
C THR A 438 -0.59 -14.58 -1.77
N GLY A 439 -1.14 -13.39 -1.57
CA GLY A 439 -2.49 -13.12 -2.02
C GLY A 439 -2.84 -11.64 -1.90
N ALA A 440 -3.49 -11.11 -2.94
CA ALA A 440 -4.22 -9.87 -2.83
C ALA A 440 -5.69 -10.19 -2.94
N ASP A 441 -6.44 -9.98 -1.88
CA ASP A 441 -7.86 -9.81 -2.04
C ASP A 441 -8.09 -8.41 -2.63
N VAL A 442 -8.16 -8.35 -3.97
CA VAL A 442 -8.33 -7.09 -4.71
C VAL A 442 -9.64 -6.40 -4.31
N ARG A 443 -10.66 -7.17 -3.95
CA ARG A 443 -11.91 -6.63 -3.40
C ARG A 443 -11.65 -5.97 -2.04
N ALA A 444 -10.84 -6.60 -1.21
CA ALA A 444 -10.43 -6.03 0.07
C ALA A 444 -9.54 -4.79 -0.09
N MET A 445 -8.73 -4.72 -1.16
CA MET A 445 -7.94 -3.52 -1.50
C MET A 445 -8.84 -2.34 -1.89
N MET A 446 -9.94 -2.60 -2.59
CA MET A 446 -10.94 -1.60 -2.99
C MET A 446 -11.95 -1.28 -1.87
N GLY A 447 -11.78 -1.87 -0.69
CA GLY A 447 -12.75 -1.79 0.40
C GLY A 447 -13.97 -2.68 0.13
N GLY A 448 -13.91 -3.94 0.56
CA GLY A 448 -14.89 -4.98 0.31
C GLY A 448 -16.36 -4.65 0.62
N ASN A 449 -16.61 -3.49 1.24
CA ASN A 449 -17.93 -2.94 1.52
C ASN A 449 -18.28 -1.70 0.69
N SER A 450 -17.45 -1.33 -0.31
CA SER A 450 -17.74 -0.16 -1.15
C SER A 450 -19.02 -0.36 -1.96
N PRO A 451 -19.73 0.72 -2.32
CA PRO A 451 -20.96 0.64 -3.12
C PRO A 451 -20.74 -0.08 -4.47
N SER A 452 -19.63 0.20 -5.15
CA SER A 452 -19.28 -0.40 -6.43
C SER A 452 -18.98 -1.90 -6.35
N VAL A 453 -18.31 -2.36 -5.26
CA VAL A 453 -18.07 -3.80 -5.02
C VAL A 453 -19.39 -4.52 -4.71
N LYS A 454 -20.25 -3.94 -3.89
CA LYS A 454 -21.61 -4.50 -3.65
C LYS A 454 -22.43 -4.56 -4.92
N ALA A 455 -22.33 -3.54 -5.77
CA ALA A 455 -22.98 -3.54 -7.08
C ALA A 455 -22.46 -4.69 -7.97
N SER A 456 -21.13 -4.90 -8.02
CA SER A 456 -20.52 -6.02 -8.75
C SER A 456 -21.02 -7.37 -8.22
N ASP A 457 -21.10 -7.57 -6.91
CA ASP A 457 -21.62 -8.80 -6.31
C ASP A 457 -23.11 -9.04 -6.66
N MET A 458 -23.90 -7.98 -6.68
CA MET A 458 -25.29 -8.06 -7.09
C MET A 458 -25.43 -8.38 -8.60
N ILE A 459 -24.60 -7.76 -9.45
CA ILE A 459 -24.54 -8.06 -10.87
C ILE A 459 -24.17 -9.52 -11.08
N ALA A 460 -23.14 -10.02 -10.40
CA ALA A 460 -22.73 -11.41 -10.44
C ALA A 460 -23.84 -12.38 -10.00
N LYS A 461 -24.63 -11.99 -9.01
CA LYS A 461 -25.78 -12.79 -8.52
C LYS A 461 -26.90 -12.92 -9.58
N TYR A 462 -27.22 -11.85 -10.30
CA TYR A 462 -28.32 -11.82 -11.25
C TYR A 462 -27.93 -12.30 -12.66
N PHE A 463 -26.70 -12.00 -13.08
CA PHE A 463 -26.24 -12.15 -14.46
C PHE A 463 -25.03 -13.08 -14.61
N GLY A 464 -24.58 -13.69 -13.51
CA GLY A 464 -23.35 -14.46 -13.50
C GLY A 464 -22.11 -13.59 -13.41
N ALA A 465 -20.96 -14.25 -13.44
CA ALA A 465 -19.68 -13.57 -13.35
C ALA A 465 -19.46 -12.60 -14.52
N GLN A 466 -18.99 -11.40 -14.19
CA GLN A 466 -18.73 -10.33 -15.15
C GLN A 466 -17.25 -10.05 -15.35
N ASP A 467 -16.37 -10.73 -14.59
CA ASP A 467 -14.93 -10.57 -14.78
C ASP A 467 -14.53 -11.21 -16.12
N ALA A 468 -13.69 -10.52 -16.85
CA ALA A 468 -13.22 -10.96 -18.14
C ALA A 468 -11.69 -10.96 -18.15
N ASP A 469 -11.13 -12.06 -18.63
CA ASP A 469 -9.75 -12.14 -19.05
C ASP A 469 -9.72 -12.06 -20.58
N VAL A 470 -8.61 -11.63 -21.14
CA VAL A 470 -8.46 -11.38 -22.57
C VAL A 470 -7.28 -12.16 -23.12
N LEU A 471 -7.49 -12.81 -24.24
CA LEU A 471 -6.41 -13.33 -25.07
C LEU A 471 -6.28 -12.44 -26.31
N LEU A 472 -5.16 -11.73 -26.41
CA LEU A 472 -4.80 -10.94 -27.58
C LEU A 472 -4.15 -11.89 -28.59
N VAL A 473 -4.72 -12.00 -29.78
CA VAL A 473 -4.23 -12.82 -30.89
C VAL A 473 -3.69 -11.91 -31.97
N LYS A 474 -2.46 -12.18 -32.42
CA LYS A 474 -1.78 -11.44 -33.46
C LYS A 474 -1.47 -12.37 -34.65
N GLY A 475 -1.67 -11.88 -35.87
CA GLY A 475 -1.46 -12.58 -37.13
C GLY A 475 -2.56 -12.26 -38.15
N ASP A 476 -2.70 -13.03 -39.21
CA ASP A 476 -3.84 -12.86 -40.12
C ASP A 476 -5.08 -13.51 -39.48
N VAL A 477 -5.74 -12.72 -38.60
CA VAL A 477 -6.79 -13.20 -37.68
C VAL A 477 -8.10 -13.51 -38.42
N LEU A 478 -8.28 -13.03 -39.67
CA LEU A 478 -9.49 -13.25 -40.49
C LEU A 478 -9.41 -14.47 -41.39
N LYS A 479 -8.31 -15.21 -41.41
CA LYS A 479 -8.24 -16.49 -42.13
C LYS A 479 -9.15 -17.52 -41.49
N PRO A 480 -9.81 -18.38 -42.29
CA PRO A 480 -10.62 -19.47 -41.75
C PRO A 480 -9.89 -20.37 -40.74
N ALA A 481 -8.63 -20.67 -41.01
CA ALA A 481 -7.78 -21.44 -40.07
C ALA A 481 -7.58 -20.72 -38.73
N SER A 482 -7.33 -19.43 -38.75
CA SER A 482 -7.15 -18.60 -37.53
C SER A 482 -8.45 -18.55 -36.71
N LEU A 483 -9.60 -18.38 -37.35
CA LEU A 483 -10.89 -18.39 -36.67
C LEU A 483 -11.21 -19.78 -36.08
N LYS A 484 -10.91 -20.87 -36.79
CA LYS A 484 -11.03 -22.23 -36.24
C LYS A 484 -10.11 -22.47 -35.04
N ALA A 485 -8.88 -21.94 -35.09
CA ALA A 485 -7.93 -22.00 -33.99
C ALA A 485 -8.41 -21.23 -32.73
N MET A 486 -9.05 -20.07 -32.93
CA MET A 486 -9.65 -19.30 -31.83
C MET A 486 -10.78 -20.09 -31.15
N LEU A 487 -11.70 -20.68 -31.88
CA LEU A 487 -12.77 -21.52 -31.31
C LEU A 487 -12.20 -22.71 -30.52
N LYS A 488 -11.19 -23.39 -31.10
CA LYS A 488 -10.51 -24.51 -30.44
C LYS A 488 -9.84 -24.08 -29.12
N LEU A 489 -9.22 -22.91 -29.11
CA LEU A 489 -8.58 -22.35 -27.90
C LEU A 489 -9.62 -22.08 -26.82
N GLU A 490 -10.77 -21.51 -27.16
CA GLU A 490 -11.84 -21.25 -26.20
C GLU A 490 -12.37 -22.54 -25.58
N ASP A 491 -12.59 -23.56 -26.39
CA ASP A 491 -13.02 -24.88 -25.90
C ASP A 491 -11.96 -25.53 -25.02
N GLN A 492 -10.69 -25.35 -25.36
CA GLN A 492 -9.57 -25.84 -24.57
C GLN A 492 -9.48 -25.16 -23.20
N VAL A 493 -9.59 -23.83 -23.12
CA VAL A 493 -9.62 -23.09 -21.85
C VAL A 493 -10.73 -23.63 -20.93
N VAL A 494 -11.91 -23.85 -21.46
CA VAL A 494 -13.05 -24.40 -20.70
C VAL A 494 -12.77 -25.85 -20.24
N SER A 495 -12.23 -26.68 -21.13
CA SER A 495 -11.89 -28.08 -20.84
C SER A 495 -10.80 -28.16 -19.75
N ASP A 496 -9.72 -27.36 -19.90
CA ASP A 496 -8.61 -27.34 -18.94
C ASP A 496 -9.09 -26.84 -17.55
N SER A 497 -10.06 -25.91 -17.50
CA SER A 497 -10.62 -25.47 -16.24
C SER A 497 -11.45 -26.53 -15.51
N ARG A 498 -12.05 -27.48 -16.23
CA ARG A 498 -12.79 -28.60 -15.61
C ARG A 498 -11.85 -29.62 -14.97
N ASN A 499 -10.65 -29.76 -15.53
CA ASN A 499 -9.69 -30.80 -15.18
C ASN A 499 -8.62 -30.35 -14.15
N LYS A 500 -8.33 -29.06 -14.06
CA LYS A 500 -7.32 -28.54 -13.11
C LYS A 500 -7.93 -28.28 -11.73
N PRO A 501 -7.35 -28.86 -10.65
CA PRO A 501 -7.73 -28.53 -9.27
C PRO A 501 -7.57 -27.02 -9.02
N GLY A 502 -8.52 -26.42 -8.33
CA GLY A 502 -8.48 -24.97 -8.02
C GLY A 502 -9.09 -24.06 -9.07
N ALA A 503 -9.45 -24.56 -10.27
CA ALA A 503 -10.14 -23.78 -11.28
C ALA A 503 -11.40 -24.47 -11.83
N LYS A 504 -11.93 -25.47 -11.11
CA LYS A 504 -13.08 -26.26 -11.56
C LYS A 504 -14.31 -25.37 -11.81
N GLY A 505 -14.71 -25.23 -13.09
CA GLY A 505 -15.83 -24.39 -13.48
C GLY A 505 -15.52 -22.88 -13.48
N ALA A 506 -14.25 -22.49 -13.40
CA ALA A 506 -13.81 -21.09 -13.41
C ALA A 506 -14.09 -20.41 -14.75
N PHE A 507 -13.97 -21.15 -15.84
CA PHE A 507 -14.30 -20.70 -17.20
C PHE A 507 -15.50 -21.49 -17.74
N THR A 508 -16.41 -20.78 -18.38
CA THR A 508 -17.58 -21.38 -19.04
C THR A 508 -17.59 -20.93 -20.48
N ARG A 509 -18.15 -21.77 -21.38
CA ARG A 509 -18.28 -21.40 -22.80
C ARG A 509 -19.35 -20.31 -22.99
N GLU A 510 -20.33 -20.29 -22.12
CA GLU A 510 -21.38 -19.29 -22.11
C GLU A 510 -20.83 -17.92 -21.70
N GLY A 511 -20.89 -16.98 -22.65
CA GLY A 511 -20.43 -15.61 -22.43
C GLY A 511 -19.02 -15.28 -22.91
N ASN A 512 -18.25 -16.26 -23.41
CA ASN A 512 -17.07 -15.97 -24.21
C ASN A 512 -17.46 -15.27 -25.49
N ILE A 513 -16.66 -14.36 -25.96
CA ILE A 513 -16.94 -13.56 -27.13
C ILE A 513 -15.65 -13.41 -27.95
N SER A 514 -15.69 -13.87 -29.19
CA SER A 514 -14.64 -13.65 -30.17
C SER A 514 -15.23 -13.35 -31.52
N ILE A 515 -14.45 -12.82 -32.44
CA ILE A 515 -14.87 -12.68 -33.83
C ILE A 515 -15.18 -14.04 -34.45
N ALA A 516 -14.49 -15.09 -34.00
CA ALA A 516 -14.72 -16.46 -34.48
C ALA A 516 -16.11 -16.97 -34.07
N ASP A 517 -16.56 -16.74 -32.84
CA ASP A 517 -17.93 -17.07 -32.40
C ASP A 517 -18.97 -16.33 -33.20
N ILE A 518 -18.75 -15.06 -33.49
CA ILE A 518 -19.69 -14.22 -34.20
C ILE A 518 -19.83 -14.70 -35.65
N VAL A 519 -18.71 -14.98 -36.32
CA VAL A 519 -18.70 -15.51 -37.69
C VAL A 519 -19.34 -16.90 -37.74
N ALA A 520 -19.01 -17.80 -36.81
CA ALA A 520 -19.60 -19.13 -36.74
C ALA A 520 -21.12 -19.07 -36.55
N ASN A 521 -21.59 -18.24 -35.64
CA ASN A 521 -23.04 -18.07 -35.38
C ASN A 521 -23.77 -17.49 -36.60
N ALA A 522 -23.15 -16.57 -37.33
CA ALA A 522 -23.72 -16.01 -38.55
C ALA A 522 -23.77 -17.04 -39.71
N ASN A 523 -22.89 -18.04 -39.70
CA ASN A 523 -22.80 -19.09 -40.71
C ASN A 523 -23.39 -20.44 -40.25
N GLY A 524 -24.35 -20.42 -39.35
CA GLY A 524 -25.05 -21.66 -38.93
C GLY A 524 -24.25 -22.58 -38.02
N GLY A 525 -23.30 -22.06 -37.28
CA GLY A 525 -22.51 -22.76 -36.24
C GLY A 525 -21.11 -23.21 -36.68
N SER A 526 -20.66 -22.87 -37.89
CA SER A 526 -19.35 -23.27 -38.41
C SER A 526 -18.62 -22.11 -39.09
N ILE A 527 -17.31 -22.17 -39.11
CA ILE A 527 -16.47 -21.20 -39.84
C ILE A 527 -16.44 -21.57 -41.30
N PRO A 528 -16.72 -20.62 -42.24
CA PRO A 528 -16.57 -20.85 -43.69
C PRO A 528 -15.16 -21.25 -44.07
N ASP A 529 -15.00 -22.09 -45.10
CA ASP A 529 -13.67 -22.48 -45.56
C ASP A 529 -13.00 -21.44 -46.48
N SER A 530 -13.81 -20.53 -47.07
CA SER A 530 -13.30 -19.44 -47.92
C SER A 530 -13.06 -18.16 -47.16
N ALA A 531 -11.90 -17.55 -47.36
CA ALA A 531 -11.56 -16.23 -46.78
C ALA A 531 -12.49 -15.11 -47.27
N ASP A 532 -12.95 -15.19 -48.53
CA ASP A 532 -13.90 -14.21 -49.08
C ASP A 532 -15.29 -14.33 -48.45
N ALA A 533 -15.74 -15.56 -48.15
CA ALA A 533 -16.97 -15.77 -47.40
C ALA A 533 -16.88 -15.19 -45.97
N VAL A 534 -15.76 -15.37 -45.29
CA VAL A 534 -15.50 -14.75 -43.97
C VAL A 534 -15.56 -13.22 -44.07
N LYS A 535 -14.87 -12.62 -45.04
CA LYS A 535 -14.88 -11.16 -45.26
C LYS A 535 -16.31 -10.66 -45.59
N GLY A 536 -17.06 -11.38 -46.37
CA GLY A 536 -18.46 -11.06 -46.69
C GLY A 536 -19.36 -11.05 -45.46
N ILE A 537 -19.23 -12.05 -44.58
CA ILE A 537 -19.95 -12.13 -43.29
C ILE A 537 -19.56 -10.97 -42.39
N ILE A 538 -18.25 -10.67 -42.24
CA ILE A 538 -17.78 -9.59 -41.43
C ILE A 538 -18.26 -8.22 -41.93
N ALA A 539 -18.28 -8.01 -43.25
CA ALA A 539 -18.82 -6.79 -43.87
C ALA A 539 -20.32 -6.62 -43.60
N GLU A 540 -21.10 -7.71 -43.65
CA GLU A 540 -22.50 -7.65 -43.29
C GLU A 540 -22.75 -7.43 -41.80
N LEU A 541 -21.96 -8.10 -40.95
CA LEU A 541 -22.01 -7.91 -39.51
C LEU A 541 -21.60 -6.49 -39.12
N GLY A 542 -20.64 -5.87 -39.81
CA GLY A 542 -20.23 -4.49 -39.58
C GLY A 542 -21.33 -3.45 -39.77
N LYS A 543 -22.37 -3.78 -40.54
CA LYS A 543 -23.58 -2.95 -40.69
C LYS A 543 -24.49 -3.02 -39.44
N GLN A 544 -24.42 -4.11 -38.71
CA GLN A 544 -25.34 -4.41 -37.59
C GLN A 544 -24.67 -4.25 -36.20
N MET A 545 -23.35 -4.46 -36.12
CA MET A 545 -22.59 -4.41 -34.89
C MET A 545 -21.21 -3.78 -35.13
N ASP A 546 -20.58 -3.36 -34.07
CA ASP A 546 -19.22 -2.82 -34.08
C ASP A 546 -18.20 -3.98 -34.06
N VAL A 547 -17.74 -4.38 -35.23
CA VAL A 547 -16.71 -5.43 -35.42
C VAL A 547 -15.33 -4.90 -35.00
N GLY A 548 -15.11 -3.58 -35.09
CA GLY A 548 -13.86 -2.95 -34.70
C GLY A 548 -13.51 -3.09 -33.22
N SER A 549 -14.51 -3.44 -32.40
CA SER A 549 -14.24 -3.79 -30.97
C SER A 549 -13.59 -5.17 -30.77
N MET A 550 -13.44 -5.99 -31.80
CA MET A 550 -12.91 -7.36 -31.73
C MET A 550 -11.79 -7.67 -32.72
N VAL A 551 -11.69 -6.89 -33.79
CA VAL A 551 -10.66 -7.02 -34.82
C VAL A 551 -10.08 -5.63 -35.08
N SER A 552 -8.75 -5.53 -35.13
CA SER A 552 -8.07 -4.29 -35.49
C SER A 552 -8.37 -3.86 -36.92
N LYS A 553 -8.22 -2.57 -37.21
CA LYS A 553 -8.50 -2.01 -38.53
C LYS A 553 -7.73 -2.71 -39.67
N ASP A 554 -6.52 -3.13 -39.41
CA ASP A 554 -5.63 -3.78 -40.37
C ASP A 554 -5.84 -5.31 -40.42
N GLY A 555 -6.63 -5.87 -39.51
CA GLY A 555 -6.88 -7.31 -39.42
C GLY A 555 -5.74 -8.13 -38.83
N ASP A 556 -4.72 -7.44 -38.22
CA ASP A 556 -3.56 -8.08 -37.67
C ASP A 556 -3.74 -8.52 -36.20
N TYR A 557 -4.74 -7.97 -35.54
CA TYR A 557 -5.06 -8.30 -34.14
C TYR A 557 -6.52 -8.65 -33.96
N SER A 558 -6.75 -9.59 -33.06
CA SER A 558 -8.10 -9.91 -32.56
C SER A 558 -8.06 -10.18 -31.06
N ILE A 559 -9.16 -9.97 -30.39
CA ILE A 559 -9.30 -10.30 -28.96
C ILE A 559 -10.32 -11.43 -28.80
N ILE A 560 -10.00 -12.30 -27.83
CA ILE A 560 -10.92 -13.30 -27.32
C ILE A 560 -11.22 -12.92 -25.87
N ILE A 561 -12.44 -12.56 -25.58
CA ILE A 561 -12.91 -12.22 -24.23
C ILE A 561 -13.40 -13.50 -23.58
N ILE A 562 -12.69 -13.94 -22.56
CA ILE A 562 -13.04 -15.13 -21.79
C ILE A 562 -13.62 -14.71 -20.45
N ARG A 563 -14.91 -14.97 -20.27
CA ARG A 563 -15.59 -14.65 -19.02
C ARG A 563 -15.33 -15.70 -17.97
N SER A 564 -15.03 -15.24 -16.80
CA SER A 564 -14.72 -16.09 -15.64
C SER A 564 -15.44 -15.62 -14.39
N GLY A 565 -15.70 -16.54 -13.46
CA GLY A 565 -16.12 -16.18 -12.11
C GLY A 565 -15.02 -15.40 -11.39
N THR A 566 -15.40 -14.41 -10.56
CA THR A 566 -14.42 -13.70 -9.73
C THR A 566 -13.70 -14.71 -8.85
N PRO A 567 -12.35 -14.76 -8.92
CA PRO A 567 -11.59 -15.70 -8.10
C PRO A 567 -11.77 -15.38 -6.61
N LYS A 568 -11.97 -16.42 -5.82
CA LYS A 568 -12.13 -16.31 -4.36
C LYS A 568 -10.81 -16.41 -3.61
N THR A 569 -9.82 -17.02 -4.23
CA THR A 569 -8.50 -17.24 -3.65
C THR A 569 -7.39 -16.92 -4.64
N GLN A 570 -6.20 -16.62 -4.14
CA GLN A 570 -5.02 -16.41 -4.98
C GLN A 570 -4.65 -17.66 -5.77
N ALA A 571 -4.82 -18.84 -5.17
CA ALA A 571 -4.58 -20.10 -5.85
C ALA A 571 -5.48 -20.26 -7.10
N GLU A 572 -6.74 -19.86 -7.00
CA GLU A 572 -7.67 -19.81 -8.14
C GLU A 572 -7.23 -18.80 -9.20
N THR A 573 -6.81 -17.60 -8.78
CA THR A 573 -6.28 -16.58 -9.71
C THR A 573 -5.06 -17.09 -10.47
N ASN A 574 -4.11 -17.69 -9.76
CA ASN A 574 -2.90 -18.25 -10.37
C ASN A 574 -3.23 -19.39 -11.34
N THR A 575 -4.17 -20.28 -10.96
CA THR A 575 -4.57 -21.39 -11.81
C THR A 575 -5.25 -20.88 -13.09
N LYS A 576 -6.11 -19.85 -13.01
CA LYS A 576 -6.71 -19.21 -14.18
C LYS A 576 -5.64 -18.62 -15.12
N ALA A 577 -4.68 -17.87 -14.57
CA ALA A 577 -3.60 -17.29 -15.35
C ALA A 577 -2.75 -18.35 -16.05
N ILE A 578 -2.47 -19.48 -15.38
CA ILE A 578 -1.74 -20.61 -15.97
C ILE A 578 -2.54 -21.22 -17.10
N ILE A 579 -3.85 -21.44 -16.95
CA ILE A 579 -4.70 -21.99 -18.02
C ILE A 579 -4.68 -21.09 -19.26
N LEU A 580 -4.85 -19.78 -19.06
CA LEU A 580 -4.86 -18.82 -20.16
C LEU A 580 -3.52 -18.74 -20.89
N ARG A 581 -2.41 -18.77 -20.15
CA ARG A 581 -1.05 -18.79 -20.74
C ARG A 581 -0.74 -20.10 -21.45
N ASP A 582 -1.11 -21.24 -20.87
CA ASP A 582 -0.94 -22.54 -21.51
C ASP A 582 -1.74 -22.60 -22.82
N ALA A 583 -2.95 -22.06 -22.85
CA ALA A 583 -3.77 -22.00 -24.05
C ALA A 583 -3.15 -21.07 -25.11
N ALA A 584 -2.69 -19.89 -24.72
CA ALA A 584 -2.01 -18.94 -25.61
C ALA A 584 -0.74 -19.56 -26.22
N SER A 585 0.12 -20.21 -25.44
CA SER A 585 1.35 -20.84 -25.92
C SER A 585 1.10 -22.02 -26.85
N LYS A 586 0.03 -22.80 -26.62
CA LYS A 586 -0.37 -23.89 -27.53
C LYS A 586 -0.86 -23.36 -28.88
N MET A 587 -1.59 -22.26 -28.91
CA MET A 587 -2.00 -21.60 -30.14
C MET A 587 -0.81 -21.14 -30.95
N GLU A 588 0.19 -20.53 -30.29
CA GLU A 588 1.42 -20.11 -30.95
C GLU A 588 2.18 -21.30 -31.56
N ALA A 589 2.32 -22.38 -30.81
CA ALA A 589 3.07 -23.55 -31.22
C ALA A 589 2.38 -24.38 -32.33
N GLN A 590 1.01 -24.45 -32.31
CA GLN A 590 0.25 -25.33 -33.22
C GLN A 590 -0.26 -24.61 -34.46
N ASP A 591 -0.68 -23.36 -34.28
CA ASP A 591 -1.44 -22.63 -35.31
C ASP A 591 -0.66 -21.43 -35.89
N ASN A 592 0.58 -21.21 -35.44
CA ASN A 592 1.49 -20.12 -35.84
C ASN A 592 0.86 -18.72 -35.72
N LEU A 593 0.04 -18.54 -34.68
CA LEU A 593 -0.57 -17.28 -34.29
C LEU A 593 0.00 -16.85 -32.93
N GLU A 594 0.59 -15.68 -32.85
CA GLU A 594 1.06 -15.15 -31.58
C GLU A 594 -0.15 -14.83 -30.68
N ALA A 595 -0.22 -15.45 -29.52
CA ALA A 595 -1.29 -15.21 -28.56
C ALA A 595 -0.71 -14.80 -27.19
N LYS A 596 -1.26 -13.77 -26.61
CA LYS A 596 -0.84 -13.24 -25.29
C LYS A 596 -2.03 -13.16 -24.35
N ALA A 597 -1.87 -13.73 -23.16
CA ALA A 597 -2.88 -13.64 -22.11
C ALA A 597 -2.75 -12.34 -21.31
N THR A 598 -3.86 -11.66 -21.08
CA THR A 598 -3.95 -10.47 -20.22
C THR A 598 -5.33 -10.40 -19.56
N GLY A 599 -5.57 -9.36 -18.81
CA GLY A 599 -6.82 -9.17 -18.07
C GLY A 599 -6.62 -9.37 -16.57
N PHE A 600 -7.72 -9.34 -15.84
CA PHE A 600 -7.69 -9.25 -14.37
C PHE A 600 -6.91 -10.36 -13.69
N SER A 601 -7.21 -11.63 -14.02
CA SER A 601 -6.57 -12.78 -13.36
C SER A 601 -5.08 -12.86 -13.68
N VAL A 602 -4.69 -12.53 -14.92
CA VAL A 602 -3.30 -12.60 -15.37
C VAL A 602 -2.46 -11.50 -14.73
N LEU A 603 -2.96 -10.26 -14.72
CA LEU A 603 -2.26 -9.12 -14.11
C LEU A 603 -2.06 -9.32 -12.60
N ILE A 604 -3.09 -9.80 -11.90
CA ILE A 604 -2.97 -10.09 -10.46
C ILE A 604 -2.01 -11.26 -10.19
N ALA A 605 -2.02 -12.30 -11.02
CA ALA A 605 -1.08 -13.41 -10.87
C ALA A 605 0.37 -12.94 -11.05
N ASP A 606 0.64 -12.06 -12.02
CA ASP A 606 1.96 -11.45 -12.23
C ASP A 606 2.38 -10.58 -11.04
N LEU A 607 1.49 -9.75 -10.55
CA LEU A 607 1.76 -8.91 -9.38
C LEU A 607 2.10 -9.76 -8.16
N MET A 608 1.30 -10.78 -7.88
CA MET A 608 1.50 -11.65 -6.71
C MET A 608 2.73 -12.55 -6.84
N GLY A 609 3.07 -12.98 -8.06
CA GLY A 609 4.27 -13.77 -8.34
C GLY A 609 5.57 -13.03 -8.02
N ASN A 610 5.56 -11.70 -8.09
CA ASN A 610 6.73 -10.86 -7.79
C ASN A 610 6.85 -10.43 -6.33
N ILE A 611 5.86 -10.68 -5.49
CA ILE A 611 5.87 -10.22 -4.10
C ILE A 611 7.00 -10.86 -3.30
N VAL A 612 7.16 -12.19 -3.35
CA VAL A 612 8.21 -12.89 -2.57
C VAL A 612 9.61 -12.53 -3.06
N PRO A 613 9.94 -12.56 -4.37
CA PRO A 613 11.22 -12.07 -4.87
C PRO A 613 11.51 -10.63 -4.41
N THR A 614 10.57 -9.72 -4.59
CA THR A 614 10.72 -8.32 -4.17
C THR A 614 10.98 -8.19 -2.66
N GLN A 615 10.27 -8.98 -1.83
CA GLN A 615 10.50 -9.01 -0.38
C GLN A 615 11.94 -9.42 -0.04
N LEU A 616 12.44 -10.48 -0.67
CA LEU A 616 13.79 -11.00 -0.42
C LEU A 616 14.87 -10.02 -0.90
N GLU A 617 14.71 -9.44 -2.07
CA GLU A 617 15.64 -8.46 -2.64
C GLU A 617 15.72 -7.19 -1.79
N THR A 618 14.57 -6.59 -1.49
CA THR A 618 14.53 -5.34 -0.71
C THR A 618 14.99 -5.54 0.73
N SER A 619 14.53 -6.61 1.40
CA SER A 619 14.96 -6.91 2.78
C SER A 619 16.41 -7.33 2.86
N GLY A 620 16.90 -8.11 1.88
CA GLY A 620 18.30 -8.50 1.80
C GLY A 620 19.22 -7.31 1.61
N LEU A 621 18.87 -6.41 0.67
CA LEU A 621 19.62 -5.17 0.45
C LEU A 621 19.60 -4.27 1.69
N ALA A 622 18.43 -4.11 2.33
CA ALA A 622 18.30 -3.32 3.56
C ALA A 622 19.21 -3.86 4.68
N LEU A 623 19.24 -5.19 4.89
CA LEU A 623 20.12 -5.83 5.88
C LEU A 623 21.60 -5.59 5.58
N VAL A 624 22.01 -5.72 4.31
CA VAL A 624 23.41 -5.49 3.90
C VAL A 624 23.79 -4.02 4.14
N LEU A 625 22.96 -3.07 3.69
CA LEU A 625 23.22 -1.65 3.87
C LEU A 625 23.27 -1.26 5.36
N CYS A 626 22.35 -1.79 6.17
CA CYS A 626 22.36 -1.56 7.62
C CYS A 626 23.60 -2.17 8.28
N LEU A 627 24.01 -3.38 7.90
CA LEU A 627 25.25 -3.99 8.41
C LEU A 627 26.48 -3.13 8.08
N LEU A 628 26.60 -2.65 6.85
CA LEU A 628 27.70 -1.79 6.44
C LEU A 628 27.77 -0.51 7.29
N ILE A 629 26.63 0.14 7.52
CA ILE A 629 26.56 1.31 8.38
C ILE A 629 26.97 0.98 9.80
N LEU A 630 26.47 -0.12 10.37
CA LEU A 630 26.81 -0.54 11.72
C LEU A 630 28.30 -0.84 11.87
N ILE A 631 28.94 -1.44 10.86
CA ILE A 631 30.38 -1.67 10.85
C ILE A 631 31.15 -0.34 10.85
N ILE A 632 30.71 0.63 10.05
CA ILE A 632 31.32 1.96 9.98
C ILE A 632 31.15 2.68 11.32
N VAL A 633 29.94 2.67 11.89
CA VAL A 633 29.59 3.35 13.15
C VAL A 633 30.38 2.76 14.34
N PHE A 634 30.37 1.45 14.47
CA PHE A 634 31.04 0.77 15.58
C PHE A 634 32.51 0.48 15.32
N LYS A 635 33.00 0.70 14.09
CA LYS A 635 34.37 0.32 13.66
C LYS A 635 34.68 -1.13 14.03
N SER A 636 33.70 -2.00 13.96
CA SER A 636 33.78 -3.41 14.34
C SER A 636 32.71 -4.24 13.67
N PHE A 637 33.14 -5.25 12.94
CA PHE A 637 32.25 -6.22 12.30
C PHE A 637 31.37 -6.97 13.32
N PHE A 638 31.95 -7.42 14.43
CA PHE A 638 31.24 -8.21 15.44
C PHE A 638 30.15 -7.42 16.16
N TYR A 639 30.43 -6.16 16.54
CA TYR A 639 29.40 -5.31 17.15
C TYR A 639 28.29 -4.97 16.17
N GLY A 640 28.63 -4.75 14.88
CA GLY A 640 27.63 -4.55 13.84
C GLY A 640 26.72 -5.76 13.68
N LEU A 641 27.32 -6.95 13.54
CA LEU A 641 26.58 -8.20 13.35
C LEU A 641 25.66 -8.53 14.55
N ILE A 642 26.14 -8.36 15.77
CA ILE A 642 25.31 -8.62 16.97
C ILE A 642 24.16 -7.61 17.08
N THR A 643 24.40 -6.36 16.71
CA THR A 643 23.32 -5.34 16.73
C THR A 643 22.20 -5.68 15.74
N LEU A 644 22.50 -6.35 14.63
CA LEU A 644 21.48 -6.82 13.68
C LEU A 644 20.47 -7.82 14.27
N VAL A 645 20.79 -8.50 15.36
CA VAL A 645 19.87 -9.44 16.00
C VAL A 645 18.56 -8.77 16.39
N VAL A 646 18.59 -7.50 16.75
CA VAL A 646 17.40 -6.69 17.05
C VAL A 646 16.42 -6.72 15.87
N ILE A 647 16.94 -6.48 14.67
CA ILE A 647 16.16 -6.48 13.43
C ILE A 647 15.64 -7.88 13.12
N VAL A 648 16.52 -8.87 13.23
CA VAL A 648 16.15 -10.27 12.94
C VAL A 648 15.02 -10.75 13.86
N CYS A 649 15.02 -10.33 15.13
CA CYS A 649 13.91 -10.59 16.04
C CYS A 649 12.61 -9.94 15.55
N GLY A 650 12.68 -8.68 15.09
CA GLY A 650 11.53 -7.98 14.53
C GLY A 650 10.97 -8.66 13.30
N MET A 651 11.82 -8.96 12.33
CA MET A 651 11.44 -9.65 11.09
C MET A 651 10.87 -11.05 11.33
N ALA A 652 11.49 -11.82 12.22
CA ALA A 652 10.97 -13.15 12.57
C ALA A 652 9.58 -13.06 13.21
N ALA A 653 9.39 -12.11 14.14
CA ALA A 653 8.12 -11.90 14.80
C ALA A 653 7.00 -11.47 13.85
N GLU A 654 7.30 -10.61 12.87
CA GLU A 654 6.31 -10.20 11.86
C GLU A 654 5.85 -11.38 10.99
N MET A 655 6.78 -12.24 10.56
CA MET A 655 6.44 -13.41 9.74
C MET A 655 5.63 -14.44 10.54
N VAL A 656 6.01 -14.68 11.80
CA VAL A 656 5.24 -15.55 12.71
C VAL A 656 3.84 -14.98 12.95
N PHE A 657 3.72 -13.66 13.12
CA PHE A 657 2.44 -13.01 13.35
C PHE A 657 1.52 -13.11 12.12
N LEU A 658 2.04 -12.83 10.90
CA LEU A 658 1.28 -13.00 9.66
C LEU A 658 0.75 -14.44 9.52
N TYR A 659 1.61 -15.42 9.75
CA TYR A 659 1.26 -16.83 9.68
C TYR A 659 0.20 -17.21 10.73
N ALA A 660 0.39 -16.81 11.98
CA ALA A 660 -0.53 -17.09 13.07
C ALA A 660 -1.93 -16.48 12.88
N MET A 661 -2.00 -15.31 12.24
CA MET A 661 -3.26 -14.63 11.91
C MET A 661 -3.92 -15.21 10.64
N GLY A 662 -3.26 -16.11 9.91
CA GLY A 662 -3.73 -16.62 8.63
C GLY A 662 -3.79 -15.54 7.55
N TRP A 663 -2.95 -14.50 7.67
CA TRP A 663 -2.89 -13.41 6.70
C TRP A 663 -1.90 -13.73 5.59
N SER A 664 -2.25 -13.32 4.36
CA SER A 664 -1.37 -13.48 3.21
C SER A 664 -0.33 -12.37 3.14
N LEU A 665 0.79 -12.68 2.51
CA LEU A 665 1.77 -11.68 2.10
C LEU A 665 1.20 -10.92 0.90
N ASP A 666 0.98 -9.64 1.06
CA ASP A 666 0.43 -8.73 0.05
C ASP A 666 1.41 -7.57 -0.24
N ILE A 667 1.06 -6.72 -1.20
CA ILE A 667 1.91 -5.61 -1.64
C ILE A 667 2.22 -4.58 -0.55
N MET A 668 1.37 -4.47 0.48
CA MET A 668 1.61 -3.58 1.61
C MET A 668 2.48 -4.24 2.67
N THR A 669 2.30 -5.53 2.91
CA THR A 669 3.08 -6.27 3.91
C THR A 669 4.53 -6.50 3.48
N VAL A 670 4.83 -6.47 2.16
CA VAL A 670 6.21 -6.45 1.64
C VAL A 670 7.02 -5.26 2.17
N LEU A 671 6.38 -4.12 2.42
CA LEU A 671 7.03 -2.95 2.99
C LEU A 671 7.52 -3.15 4.42
N VAL A 672 6.90 -4.06 5.18
CA VAL A 672 7.07 -4.15 6.63
C VAL A 672 8.49 -4.54 7.01
N ALA A 673 9.08 -5.54 6.37
CA ALA A 673 10.42 -6.01 6.73
C ALA A 673 11.48 -4.92 6.58
N SER A 674 11.53 -4.23 5.44
CA SER A 674 12.48 -3.13 5.22
C SER A 674 12.21 -1.95 6.15
N LEU A 675 10.96 -1.70 6.51
CA LEU A 675 10.58 -0.68 7.48
C LEU A 675 11.03 -1.05 8.90
N VAL A 676 10.81 -2.30 9.32
CA VAL A 676 11.28 -2.80 10.64
C VAL A 676 12.81 -2.79 10.68
N ILE A 677 13.49 -3.09 9.56
CA ILE A 677 14.95 -2.94 9.45
C ILE A 677 15.34 -1.48 9.68
N GLY A 678 14.74 -0.55 8.94
CA GLY A 678 15.09 0.87 8.99
C GLY A 678 14.78 1.54 10.32
N ALA A 679 13.59 1.30 10.90
CA ALA A 679 13.15 1.94 12.13
C ALA A 679 13.57 1.17 13.40
N GLY A 680 13.71 -0.16 13.32
CA GLY A 680 14.08 -0.99 14.47
C GLY A 680 15.56 -0.97 14.82
N ILE A 681 16.44 -0.69 13.84
CA ILE A 681 17.89 -0.67 14.04
C ILE A 681 18.32 0.38 15.07
N ASP A 682 17.60 1.49 15.15
CA ASP A 682 17.88 2.59 16.06
C ASP A 682 17.92 2.13 17.52
N PHE A 683 17.02 1.22 17.90
CA PHE A 683 17.00 0.65 19.24
C PHE A 683 18.32 -0.09 19.53
N GLY A 684 18.82 -0.85 18.56
CA GLY A 684 20.07 -1.58 18.66
C GLY A 684 21.29 -0.67 18.74
N ILE A 685 21.33 0.39 17.93
CA ILE A 685 22.43 1.36 17.91
C ILE A 685 22.58 2.04 19.27
N HIS A 686 21.49 2.54 19.85
CA HIS A 686 21.50 3.23 21.12
C HIS A 686 21.99 2.32 22.28
N VAL A 687 21.50 1.06 22.33
CA VAL A 687 21.91 0.10 23.35
C VAL A 687 23.39 -0.28 23.20
N THR A 688 23.83 -0.63 21.98
CA THR A 688 25.21 -1.03 21.71
C THR A 688 26.19 0.10 21.98
N HIS A 689 25.87 1.33 21.54
CA HIS A 689 26.70 2.52 21.75
C HIS A 689 26.88 2.78 23.24
N ARG A 690 25.79 2.82 24.01
CA ARG A 690 25.84 3.10 25.45
C ARG A 690 26.54 1.98 26.22
N PHE A 691 26.32 0.71 25.86
CA PHE A 691 27.02 -0.41 26.47
C PHE A 691 28.54 -0.29 26.29
N ARG A 692 28.97 0.04 25.06
CA ARG A 692 30.40 0.21 24.76
C ARG A 692 31.02 1.39 25.51
N GLU A 693 30.31 2.50 25.59
CA GLU A 693 30.74 3.66 26.37
C GLU A 693 30.98 3.29 27.85
N GLN A 694 30.01 2.60 28.48
CA GLN A 694 30.16 2.18 29.86
C GLN A 694 31.29 1.17 30.05
N ARG A 695 31.45 0.22 29.12
CA ARG A 695 32.46 -0.83 29.21
C ARG A 695 33.85 -0.32 28.88
N ASN A 696 34.02 0.44 27.79
CA ASN A 696 35.34 0.78 27.25
C ASN A 696 35.87 2.12 27.82
N ASP A 697 35.01 3.14 27.96
CA ASP A 697 35.43 4.47 28.35
C ASP A 697 35.40 4.65 29.88
N HIS A 698 34.44 3.99 30.55
CA HIS A 698 34.31 4.06 32.01
C HIS A 698 34.82 2.81 32.74
N GLY A 699 35.24 1.76 32.04
CA GLY A 699 35.85 0.55 32.63
C GLY A 699 34.93 -0.26 33.55
N MET A 700 33.59 -0.10 33.40
CA MET A 700 32.63 -0.76 34.29
C MET A 700 32.59 -2.29 34.06
N SER A 701 32.18 -3.03 35.10
CA SER A 701 31.92 -4.47 34.98
C SER A 701 30.81 -4.76 33.93
N LEU A 702 30.76 -5.99 33.42
CA LEU A 702 29.73 -6.38 32.43
C LEU A 702 28.30 -6.19 32.96
N GLU A 703 28.05 -6.59 34.21
CA GLU A 703 26.75 -6.47 34.87
C GLU A 703 26.35 -5.01 35.07
N GLU A 704 27.29 -4.17 35.53
CA GLU A 704 27.05 -2.75 35.74
C GLU A 704 26.90 -1.98 34.42
N SER A 705 27.63 -2.38 33.36
CA SER A 705 27.48 -1.83 32.02
C SER A 705 26.08 -2.10 31.47
N VAL A 706 25.53 -3.33 31.63
CA VAL A 706 24.16 -3.67 31.21
C VAL A 706 23.15 -2.86 32.03
N ARG A 707 23.29 -2.83 33.36
CA ARG A 707 22.40 -2.12 34.25
C ARG A 707 22.32 -0.62 33.91
N THR A 708 23.47 0.02 33.78
CA THR A 708 23.58 1.45 33.49
C THR A 708 23.07 1.80 32.10
N THR A 709 23.33 0.94 31.11
CA THR A 709 22.79 1.07 29.75
C THR A 709 21.26 1.08 29.76
N VAL A 710 20.65 0.07 30.36
CA VAL A 710 19.20 -0.07 30.40
C VAL A 710 18.52 1.05 31.20
N LEU A 711 19.13 1.52 32.29
CA LEU A 711 18.63 2.65 33.07
C LEU A 711 18.61 3.96 32.28
N HIS A 712 19.67 4.25 31.52
CA HIS A 712 19.78 5.53 30.79
C HIS A 712 19.02 5.55 29.45
N VAL A 713 19.02 4.44 28.71
CA VAL A 713 18.47 4.38 27.37
C VAL A 713 17.07 3.75 27.33
N GLY A 714 16.80 2.81 28.25
CA GLY A 714 15.60 1.99 28.20
C GLY A 714 14.28 2.76 28.21
N ARG A 715 14.15 3.79 29.08
CA ARG A 715 12.92 4.61 29.13
C ARG A 715 12.66 5.36 27.84
N ALA A 716 13.71 5.95 27.25
CA ALA A 716 13.60 6.71 26.02
C ALA A 716 13.24 5.78 24.84
N LEU A 717 13.87 4.58 24.79
CA LEU A 717 13.56 3.58 23.77
C LEU A 717 12.13 3.04 23.90
N ILE A 718 11.66 2.78 25.11
CA ILE A 718 10.27 2.34 25.32
C ILE A 718 9.29 3.43 24.88
N ALA A 719 9.52 4.68 25.28
CA ALA A 719 8.65 5.78 24.89
C ALA A 719 8.62 5.96 23.37
N GLY A 720 9.78 6.00 22.71
CA GLY A 720 9.88 6.10 21.25
C GLY A 720 9.29 4.89 20.54
N GLY A 721 9.67 3.68 20.97
CA GLY A 721 9.21 2.43 20.37
C GLY A 721 7.71 2.21 20.51
N LEU A 722 7.13 2.48 21.69
CA LEU A 722 5.68 2.41 21.89
C LEU A 722 4.93 3.47 21.10
N THR A 723 5.51 4.67 20.94
CA THR A 723 4.90 5.73 20.12
C THR A 723 4.86 5.31 18.66
N THR A 724 5.98 4.83 18.13
CA THR A 724 6.08 4.39 16.73
C THR A 724 5.19 3.17 16.49
N ALA A 725 5.32 2.11 17.31
CA ALA A 725 4.47 0.92 17.19
C ALA A 725 2.98 1.24 17.37
N GLY A 726 2.63 2.17 18.25
CA GLY A 726 1.25 2.59 18.47
C GLY A 726 0.65 3.32 17.28
N VAL A 727 1.43 4.15 16.58
CA VAL A 727 0.99 4.80 15.34
C VAL A 727 0.72 3.77 14.25
N PHE A 728 1.58 2.74 14.11
CA PHE A 728 1.32 1.63 13.21
C PHE A 728 0.11 0.79 13.65
N GLY A 729 -0.07 0.56 14.95
CA GLY A 729 -1.26 -0.06 15.50
C GLY A 729 -2.56 0.69 15.15
N ILE A 730 -2.51 2.03 15.05
CA ILE A 730 -3.63 2.85 14.59
C ILE A 730 -3.93 2.58 13.11
N LEU A 731 -2.93 2.40 12.24
CA LEU A 731 -3.15 1.93 10.87
C LEU A 731 -3.84 0.56 10.84
N GLY A 732 -3.58 -0.27 11.84
CA GLY A 732 -4.25 -1.56 12.05
C GLY A 732 -5.75 -1.50 12.30
N ILE A 733 -6.32 -0.32 12.59
CA ILE A 733 -7.77 -0.09 12.75
C ILE A 733 -8.44 0.20 11.39
N SER A 734 -7.67 0.33 10.31
CA SER A 734 -8.19 0.66 8.98
C SER A 734 -9.25 -0.34 8.50
N SER A 735 -10.25 0.16 7.78
CA SER A 735 -11.18 -0.68 7.03
C SER A 735 -10.56 -1.26 5.75
N MET A 736 -9.43 -0.70 5.28
CA MET A 736 -8.65 -1.24 4.17
C MET A 736 -7.81 -2.41 4.69
N VAL A 737 -8.11 -3.62 4.22
CA VAL A 737 -7.46 -4.85 4.70
C VAL A 737 -5.94 -4.80 4.56
N PRO A 738 -5.33 -4.41 3.41
CA PRO A 738 -3.88 -4.34 3.30
C PRO A 738 -3.24 -3.35 4.27
N LEU A 739 -3.87 -2.18 4.47
CA LEU A 739 -3.38 -1.18 5.42
C LEU A 739 -3.49 -1.65 6.87
N ARG A 740 -4.54 -2.41 7.19
CA ARG A 740 -4.72 -3.06 8.50
C ARG A 740 -3.63 -4.10 8.75
N HIS A 741 -3.35 -4.98 7.78
CA HIS A 741 -2.29 -5.99 7.88
C HIS A 741 -0.93 -5.31 8.05
N PHE A 742 -0.62 -4.33 7.21
CA PHE A 742 0.59 -3.52 7.30
C PHE A 742 0.77 -2.89 8.69
N GLY A 743 -0.28 -2.26 9.22
CA GLY A 743 -0.23 -1.58 10.50
C GLY A 743 0.07 -2.52 11.67
N TRP A 744 -0.70 -3.60 11.81
CA TRP A 744 -0.49 -4.57 12.89
C TRP A 744 0.84 -5.31 12.78
N THR A 745 1.21 -5.75 11.58
CA THR A 745 2.46 -6.49 11.35
C THR A 745 3.67 -5.62 11.69
N THR A 746 3.65 -4.34 11.24
CA THR A 746 4.71 -3.39 11.59
C THR A 746 4.78 -3.12 13.10
N ALA A 747 3.62 -2.93 13.74
CA ALA A 747 3.58 -2.70 15.18
C ALA A 747 4.21 -3.87 15.96
N VAL A 748 3.86 -5.11 15.60
CA VAL A 748 4.42 -6.32 16.21
C VAL A 748 5.92 -6.44 15.93
N GLY A 749 6.36 -6.22 14.68
CA GLY A 749 7.78 -6.23 14.32
C GLY A 749 8.62 -5.23 15.11
N LEU A 750 8.13 -3.98 15.23
CA LEU A 750 8.81 -2.95 16.00
C LEU A 750 8.82 -3.22 17.51
N LEU A 751 7.74 -3.76 18.08
CA LEU A 751 7.70 -4.16 19.48
C LEU A 751 8.66 -5.33 19.76
N ALA A 752 8.76 -6.27 18.84
CA ALA A 752 9.71 -7.39 18.94
C ALA A 752 11.16 -6.89 18.80
N ALA A 753 11.43 -5.94 17.91
CA ALA A 753 12.73 -5.28 17.80
C ALA A 753 13.09 -4.53 19.10
N LEU A 754 12.15 -3.78 19.67
CA LEU A 754 12.34 -3.10 20.96
C LEU A 754 12.66 -4.10 22.08
N PHE A 755 11.91 -5.20 22.14
CA PHE A 755 12.18 -6.28 23.09
C PHE A 755 13.58 -6.89 22.85
N GLY A 756 13.93 -7.13 21.60
CA GLY A 756 15.25 -7.60 21.19
C GLY A 756 16.37 -6.67 21.64
N ALA A 757 16.18 -5.36 21.51
CA ALA A 757 17.17 -4.36 21.93
C ALA A 757 17.35 -4.30 23.45
N LEU A 758 16.27 -4.44 24.23
CA LEU A 758 16.33 -4.29 25.69
C LEU A 758 16.77 -5.56 26.43
N PHE A 759 16.48 -6.74 25.87
CA PHE A 759 16.71 -8.01 26.58
C PHE A 759 17.64 -8.97 25.85
N VAL A 760 17.52 -9.07 24.52
CA VAL A 760 18.34 -10.00 23.73
C VAL A 760 19.72 -9.44 23.47
N LEU A 761 19.79 -8.22 22.97
CA LEU A 761 21.04 -7.57 22.58
C LEU A 761 22.05 -7.45 23.75
N PRO A 762 21.66 -7.00 24.96
CA PRO A 762 22.58 -6.96 26.10
C PRO A 762 23.16 -8.33 26.43
N SER A 763 22.36 -9.39 26.36
CA SER A 763 22.79 -10.78 26.58
C SER A 763 23.86 -11.21 25.57
N MET A 764 23.70 -10.86 24.31
CA MET A 764 24.66 -11.18 23.23
C MET A 764 25.93 -10.33 23.30
N LEU A 765 25.82 -9.04 23.67
CA LEU A 765 26.97 -8.14 23.87
C LEU A 765 27.90 -8.65 24.97
N VAL A 766 27.33 -9.24 26.02
CA VAL A 766 28.10 -9.87 27.09
C VAL A 766 28.88 -11.10 26.59
N VAL A 767 28.24 -11.96 25.80
CA VAL A 767 28.92 -13.13 25.22
C VAL A 767 30.08 -12.69 24.32
N LEU A 768 29.87 -11.64 23.51
CA LEU A 768 30.93 -11.07 22.67
C LEU A 768 32.07 -10.49 23.53
N SER A 769 31.74 -9.67 24.51
CA SER A 769 32.76 -9.04 25.37
C SER A 769 33.59 -10.09 26.09
N LYS A 770 32.97 -11.13 26.67
CA LYS A 770 33.71 -12.24 27.28
C LYS A 770 34.68 -12.94 26.32
N ARG A 771 34.26 -13.11 25.02
CA ARG A 771 35.13 -13.69 24.00
C ARG A 771 36.29 -12.77 23.61
N LEU A 772 36.06 -11.46 23.53
CA LEU A 772 37.07 -10.47 23.19
C LEU A 772 38.08 -10.34 24.34
N ASP A 773 37.62 -10.31 25.59
CA ASP A 773 38.48 -10.26 26.79
C ASP A 773 39.40 -11.51 26.87
N ARG A 774 38.86 -12.71 26.58
CA ARG A 774 39.63 -13.96 26.52
C ARG A 774 40.70 -13.95 25.40
N ARG A 775 40.37 -13.41 24.24
CA ARG A 775 41.36 -13.26 23.14
C ARG A 775 42.45 -12.26 23.46
N ALA A 776 42.12 -11.16 24.11
CA ALA A 776 43.08 -10.18 24.55
C ALA A 776 44.04 -10.78 25.58
N ALA A 777 43.52 -11.54 26.55
CA ALA A 777 44.32 -12.25 27.55
C ALA A 777 45.22 -13.35 26.94
N ALA A 778 44.73 -14.09 25.95
CA ALA A 778 45.52 -15.12 25.24
C ALA A 778 46.61 -14.50 24.34
N GLY A 779 46.44 -13.25 23.87
CA GLY A 779 47.43 -12.53 23.04
C GLY A 779 48.49 -11.82 23.86
N SER A 780 48.23 -11.52 25.16
CA SER A 780 49.17 -10.83 26.06
C SER A 780 50.07 -11.77 26.89
N GLY A 781 49.87 -13.09 26.85
CA GLY A 781 50.64 -14.06 27.61
C GLY A 781 50.39 -14.01 29.14
N ASP A 782 49.50 -13.16 29.59
CA ASP A 782 49.16 -12.99 31.02
C ASP A 782 48.00 -13.90 31.43
N THR A 783 48.19 -14.75 32.42
CA THR A 783 47.12 -15.46 33.13
C THR A 783 46.15 -14.43 33.71
N PRO A 784 44.83 -14.66 33.72
CA PRO A 784 43.86 -13.74 34.24
C PRO A 784 43.99 -13.61 35.76
N ALA A 785 44.76 -12.65 36.22
CA ALA A 785 44.73 -12.21 37.60
C ALA A 785 43.44 -11.37 37.80
N GLU A 786 42.64 -11.78 38.78
CA GLU A 786 41.55 -10.97 39.33
C GLU A 786 42.02 -9.53 39.57
N ARG A 787 41.60 -8.59 38.80
CA ARG A 787 41.74 -7.18 39.12
C ARG A 787 40.83 -6.90 40.30
N THR A 788 41.39 -7.06 41.48
CA THR A 788 40.83 -6.50 42.71
C THR A 788 40.80 -4.98 42.58
N VAL A 789 39.60 -4.46 42.64
CA VAL A 789 39.35 -3.00 42.77
C VAL A 789 40.04 -2.50 44.04
N PRO A 790 40.84 -1.42 44.02
CA PRO A 790 41.30 -0.79 45.27
C PRO A 790 40.07 -0.21 45.98
N ASP A 791 39.86 -0.58 47.22
CA ASP A 791 38.95 0.06 48.16
C ASP A 791 39.21 1.58 48.17
N ALA A 792 38.25 2.35 47.62
CA ALA A 792 38.27 3.79 47.82
C ALA A 792 37.89 4.06 49.29
N ALA A 793 38.85 4.43 50.07
CA ALA A 793 38.68 4.95 51.43
C ALA A 793 37.63 6.07 51.42
N SER A 794 36.68 5.94 52.37
CA SER A 794 35.80 7.03 52.84
C SER A 794 36.67 8.16 53.48
N PRO A 795 36.27 9.42 53.51
CA PRO A 795 35.14 9.88 54.31
C PRO A 795 33.98 10.55 53.55
#